data_bb6739f710dfb160e9d412e604cf55b5
#
_entry.id   bb6739f710dfb160e9d412e604cf55b5
#
_cell.length_a   1.000
_cell.length_b   1.000
_cell.length_c   1.000
_cell.angle_alpha   90.00
_cell.angle_beta   90.00
_cell.angle_gamma   90.00
#
_symmetry.space_group_name_H-M   'P 1'
#
loop_
_entity.id
_entity.type
_entity.pdbx_description
1 polymer ?
#
loop_
_entity_poly.entity_id
_entity_poly.type
_entity_poly.pdbx_seq_one_letter_code
_entity_poly.pdbx_strand_id
1 'polypeptide(L)'
;MCQEILCQHDGDADPSSQPSNGPNRRAFLRTAGLAGAGVAGAAALGVATVSPASAAGATAAGRAGAAWNPDPDSPRFTLAVMPDTQFLYWGSQGSVNPEPQEESFRYVIANSSSESNIVFMAHLGDLTEDAQASSFGYVSKAFDILDEQRVGYSVLAGNHDVSGDDTRGSTPYLQNMGPQRFKSSATFAGSDSSGYNTAHIFRAGGREWLLLAMDWRTSSGGFAWANQVIAENPTLPVILTTHEIIGSTYDDNVYPYQAGDPTNDAAFSSYGQTVWDSLINENDQIFLTLNGHYWPPGRMTAQNAQGNDVQMHITNYQNMYFSGGAMLRLYHFDLTRNTIDVETLSPWALTRPPEQRNVLAAQESRLTTAVDRFAVPIDFATRLAKPATTIGLATTTALVTSARPASSVLVPGTLAYWRFDNGGANGAPVAAGTTIPDRSGHGNDLSTLVTVPGSPNTALTWSTDHAPTQPGQGSLYFDGGQNPLQGAYFTTGANAPLNTETFASGFTIETYVKIPLDWNSNNNSWMAVLSRWGESGQAGKHGQNTDPDEPIATFSFSGDREPQWNVYPLNLTYPTTNWGQGLPEDTWWHLAVVSDGRHTVMYVEGCPTVDNPTLIQSTGITQLALPWALGGYEYGGAINQVFHGWVGDVRIVNRPLPVSEFMLYQ
;
A
#
# COMPACT_ATOMS: atom_id res chain seq x y z
N MET A 1 -13.08 11.56 -6.67
CA MET A 1 -13.66 10.75 -7.77
C MET A 1 -13.26 9.29 -7.72
N CYS A 2 -12.01 8.92 -7.47
CA CYS A 2 -11.62 7.50 -7.35
C CYS A 2 -12.26 6.74 -6.19
N GLN A 3 -12.54 7.38 -5.07
CA GLN A 3 -13.19 6.77 -3.91
C GLN A 3 -14.65 6.34 -4.17
N GLU A 4 -15.42 7.12 -4.92
CA GLU A 4 -16.81 6.73 -5.26
C GLU A 4 -16.89 5.46 -6.11
N ILE A 5 -15.88 5.17 -6.95
CA ILE A 5 -15.85 3.96 -7.79
C ILE A 5 -15.60 2.69 -6.97
N LEU A 6 -14.93 2.78 -5.82
CA LEU A 6 -14.71 1.66 -4.92
C LEU A 6 -15.90 1.38 -3.98
N CYS A 7 -16.69 2.39 -3.66
CA CYS A 7 -17.83 2.29 -2.74
C CYS A 7 -19.19 2.01 -3.40
N GLN A 8 -19.32 2.11 -4.75
CA GLN A 8 -20.62 2.02 -5.46
C GLN A 8 -20.99 0.62 -5.95
N HIS A 9 -20.61 -0.44 -5.26
CA HIS A 9 -21.01 -1.79 -5.66
C HIS A 9 -22.14 -2.42 -4.84
N ASP A 10 -22.88 -1.65 -4.08
CA ASP A 10 -24.12 -2.14 -3.46
C ASP A 10 -25.31 -1.23 -3.83
N GLY A 11 -26.09 -1.67 -4.81
CA GLY A 11 -27.48 -1.27 -5.02
C GLY A 11 -27.76 -0.10 -5.97
N ASP A 12 -28.50 -0.42 -7.01
CA ASP A 12 -29.24 0.42 -7.98
C ASP A 12 -28.48 0.89 -9.23
N ALA A 13 -28.62 0.10 -10.28
CA ALA A 13 -28.18 0.44 -11.63
C ALA A 13 -29.14 1.44 -12.30
N ASP A 14 -28.64 2.65 -12.59
CA ASP A 14 -29.25 3.56 -13.56
C ASP A 14 -28.79 3.16 -14.99
N PRO A 15 -29.72 2.91 -15.94
CA PRO A 15 -29.38 2.35 -17.25
C PRO A 15 -28.90 3.37 -18.29
N SER A 16 -28.42 4.56 -17.93
CA SER A 16 -28.13 5.65 -18.89
C SER A 16 -26.65 6.03 -19.09
N SER A 17 -25.69 5.37 -18.46
CA SER A 17 -24.26 5.62 -18.73
C SER A 17 -23.62 4.43 -19.48
N GLN A 18 -23.25 4.63 -20.73
CA GLN A 18 -22.45 3.65 -21.49
C GLN A 18 -21.02 3.62 -20.97
N PRO A 19 -20.48 2.44 -20.59
CA PRO A 19 -19.08 2.33 -20.17
C PRO A 19 -18.17 2.36 -21.39
N SER A 20 -17.04 3.05 -21.28
CA SER A 20 -15.92 2.94 -22.21
C SER A 20 -15.41 1.50 -22.21
N ASN A 21 -15.28 0.88 -23.39
CA ASN A 21 -14.91 -0.52 -23.59
C ASN A 21 -13.43 -0.78 -23.34
N GLY A 22 -13.04 -0.91 -22.07
CA GLY A 22 -11.75 -1.52 -21.68
C GLY A 22 -11.99 -2.46 -20.50
N PRO A 23 -11.41 -3.66 -20.47
CA PRO A 23 -11.66 -4.59 -19.37
C PRO A 23 -11.05 -4.04 -18.08
N ASN A 24 -11.88 -3.84 -17.06
CA ASN A 24 -11.42 -3.50 -15.72
C ASN A 24 -10.77 -4.75 -15.09
N ARG A 25 -9.43 -4.76 -14.97
CA ARG A 25 -8.66 -5.89 -14.45
C ARG A 25 -9.05 -6.28 -13.02
N ARG A 26 -9.48 -5.34 -12.18
CA ARG A 26 -10.02 -5.68 -10.84
C ARG A 26 -11.27 -6.54 -10.91
N ALA A 27 -12.15 -6.31 -11.88
CA ALA A 27 -13.31 -7.17 -12.11
C ALA A 27 -12.91 -8.55 -12.66
N PHE A 28 -11.89 -8.61 -13.52
CA PHE A 28 -11.35 -9.85 -14.08
C PHE A 28 -10.72 -10.73 -12.99
N LEU A 29 -9.88 -10.17 -12.11
CA LEU A 29 -9.25 -10.91 -11.01
C LEU A 29 -10.28 -11.45 -10.01
N ARG A 30 -11.38 -10.75 -9.76
CA ARG A 30 -12.49 -11.26 -8.93
C ARG A 30 -13.18 -12.47 -9.54
N THR A 31 -13.25 -12.57 -10.88
CA THR A 31 -13.92 -13.68 -11.56
C THR A 31 -13.01 -14.93 -11.67
N ALA A 32 -11.71 -14.75 -11.79
CA ALA A 32 -10.74 -15.85 -11.87
C ALA A 32 -10.58 -16.61 -10.53
N GLY A 33 -10.76 -15.94 -9.40
CA GLY A 33 -10.65 -16.52 -8.05
C GLY A 33 -11.77 -17.51 -7.67
N LEU A 34 -12.89 -17.55 -8.40
CA LEU A 34 -14.05 -18.40 -8.08
C LEU A 34 -14.02 -19.80 -8.72
N ALA A 35 -13.06 -20.12 -9.60
CA ALA A 35 -13.02 -21.40 -10.31
C ALA A 35 -12.12 -22.49 -9.67
N GLY A 36 -11.49 -22.23 -8.52
CA GLY A 36 -10.48 -23.10 -7.90
C GLY A 36 -10.95 -24.06 -6.80
N ALA A 37 -12.23 -24.39 -6.67
CA ALA A 37 -12.73 -25.30 -5.64
C ALA A 37 -13.02 -26.70 -6.19
N GLY A 38 -12.06 -27.61 -6.08
CA GLY A 38 -12.29 -29.05 -6.21
C GLY A 38 -11.08 -29.88 -6.62
N VAL A 39 -10.39 -30.47 -5.69
CA VAL A 39 -10.11 -31.91 -5.49
C VAL A 39 -9.13 -32.05 -4.32
N ALA A 40 -9.59 -32.72 -3.26
CA ALA A 40 -8.74 -33.16 -2.16
C ALA A 40 -8.04 -34.47 -2.52
N GLY A 41 -6.72 -34.50 -2.34
CA GLY A 41 -5.92 -35.72 -2.43
C GLY A 41 -4.72 -35.61 -1.48
N ALA A 42 -4.79 -36.33 -0.35
CA ALA A 42 -3.73 -36.34 0.65
C ALA A 42 -2.54 -37.20 0.18
N ALA A 43 -1.34 -36.61 0.21
CA ALA A 43 -0.09 -37.36 0.31
C ALA A 43 0.88 -36.57 1.19
N ALA A 44 1.18 -37.15 2.36
CA ALA A 44 2.18 -36.62 3.27
C ALA A 44 3.59 -36.90 2.75
N LEU A 45 4.35 -35.86 2.44
CA LEU A 45 5.81 -35.97 2.33
C LEU A 45 6.42 -34.73 3.02
N GLY A 46 7.39 -35.03 3.90
CA GLY A 46 8.04 -34.01 4.72
C GLY A 46 8.71 -32.91 3.90
N VAL A 47 8.23 -31.70 4.10
CA VAL A 47 8.84 -30.50 3.53
C VAL A 47 9.82 -29.96 4.55
N ALA A 48 11.11 -30.05 4.26
CA ALA A 48 12.10 -29.21 4.92
C ALA A 48 11.82 -27.77 4.50
N THR A 49 11.41 -26.94 5.47
CA THR A 49 11.22 -25.50 5.28
C THR A 49 12.57 -24.86 5.03
N VAL A 50 12.89 -24.59 3.78
CA VAL A 50 13.95 -23.64 3.45
C VAL A 50 13.30 -22.26 3.54
N SER A 51 13.59 -21.53 4.62
CA SER A 51 13.24 -20.12 4.75
C SER A 51 13.79 -19.35 3.57
N PRO A 52 13.05 -18.37 2.98
CA PRO A 52 13.63 -17.43 2.04
C PRO A 52 14.86 -16.79 2.72
N ALA A 53 15.93 -16.61 1.96
CA ALA A 53 17.14 -15.98 2.46
C ALA A 53 16.79 -14.54 2.84
N SER A 54 16.35 -14.37 4.07
CA SER A 54 16.19 -13.06 4.70
C SER A 54 17.57 -12.42 4.71
N ALA A 55 17.65 -11.16 4.33
CA ALA A 55 18.75 -10.28 4.69
C ALA A 55 18.80 -10.15 6.23
N ALA A 56 19.11 -11.26 6.89
CA ALA A 56 19.29 -11.38 8.33
C ALA A 56 20.70 -10.94 8.67
N GLY A 57 20.88 -9.65 8.79
CA GLY A 57 22.19 -9.08 9.08
C GLY A 57 22.19 -7.83 9.94
N ALA A 58 21.14 -7.53 10.71
CA ALA A 58 21.26 -6.53 11.78
C ALA A 58 20.18 -6.78 12.85
N THR A 59 20.54 -7.59 13.82
CA THR A 59 20.09 -7.58 15.21
C THR A 59 18.63 -7.28 15.53
N ALA A 60 17.75 -8.25 15.29
CA ALA A 60 16.57 -8.48 16.12
C ALA A 60 16.94 -8.84 17.59
N ALA A 61 18.21 -8.83 17.95
CA ALA A 61 18.73 -9.29 19.22
C ALA A 61 18.49 -8.33 20.40
N GLY A 62 17.90 -7.14 20.17
CA GLY A 62 17.62 -6.16 21.24
C GLY A 62 16.15 -6.09 21.70
N ARG A 63 15.22 -6.76 21.04
CA ARG A 63 13.78 -6.68 21.33
C ARG A 63 13.11 -7.97 21.81
N ALA A 64 13.83 -9.08 21.84
CA ALA A 64 13.34 -10.32 22.43
C ALA A 64 13.37 -10.16 23.97
N GLY A 65 12.21 -9.74 24.55
CA GLY A 65 12.06 -9.69 25.99
C GLY A 65 11.35 -8.45 26.56
N ALA A 66 10.94 -7.49 25.74
CA ALA A 66 10.09 -6.40 26.25
C ALA A 66 8.72 -6.97 26.65
N ALA A 67 8.31 -6.73 27.89
CA ALA A 67 7.00 -7.09 28.39
C ALA A 67 6.08 -5.86 28.40
N TRP A 68 4.79 -6.05 28.13
CA TRP A 68 3.78 -5.02 28.30
C TRP A 68 3.70 -4.59 29.77
N ASN A 69 4.03 -3.34 30.04
CA ASN A 69 4.06 -2.82 31.42
C ASN A 69 3.89 -1.28 31.42
N PRO A 70 2.71 -0.74 31.04
CA PRO A 70 2.46 0.69 31.10
C PRO A 70 2.32 1.19 32.54
N ASP A 71 2.66 2.46 32.77
CA ASP A 71 2.39 3.17 34.01
C ASP A 71 1.00 3.82 33.96
N PRO A 72 -0.02 3.28 34.64
CA PRO A 72 -1.38 3.80 34.58
C PRO A 72 -1.56 5.12 35.35
N ASP A 73 -0.61 5.52 36.18
CA ASP A 73 -0.68 6.71 37.01
C ASP A 73 0.16 7.88 36.47
N SER A 74 1.01 7.64 35.49
CA SER A 74 1.75 8.70 34.81
C SER A 74 0.79 9.72 34.19
N PRO A 75 0.97 11.04 34.42
CA PRO A 75 0.16 12.07 33.81
C PRO A 75 0.38 12.18 32.29
N ARG A 76 1.35 11.45 31.76
CA ARG A 76 1.61 11.29 30.33
C ARG A 76 1.40 9.84 29.93
N PHE A 77 0.64 9.65 28.87
CA PHE A 77 0.40 8.34 28.29
C PHE A 77 0.08 8.46 26.81
N THR A 78 0.17 7.35 26.09
CA THR A 78 -0.06 7.30 24.66
C THR A 78 -1.13 6.28 24.30
N LEU A 79 -2.09 6.72 23.49
CA LEU A 79 -2.97 5.85 22.71
C LEU A 79 -2.30 5.62 21.35
N ALA A 80 -2.01 4.37 21.00
CA ALA A 80 -1.56 4.00 19.67
C ALA A 80 -2.77 3.68 18.79
N VAL A 81 -2.79 4.19 17.55
CA VAL A 81 -3.87 3.98 16.59
C VAL A 81 -3.28 3.41 15.33
N MET A 82 -3.79 2.24 14.91
CA MET A 82 -3.44 1.59 13.65
C MET A 82 -4.66 1.65 12.73
N PRO A 83 -4.56 2.34 11.59
CA PRO A 83 -5.64 2.33 10.61
C PRO A 83 -5.53 1.11 9.70
N ASP A 84 -6.28 1.12 8.67
CA ASP A 84 -6.46 0.22 7.53
C ASP A 84 -5.18 -0.53 7.15
N THR A 85 -5.20 -1.86 7.28
CA THR A 85 -4.07 -2.76 6.98
C THR A 85 -4.40 -3.80 5.91
N GLN A 86 -5.54 -3.66 5.24
CA GLN A 86 -6.11 -4.68 4.35
C GLN A 86 -5.15 -5.15 3.26
N PHE A 87 -4.36 -4.26 2.65
CA PHE A 87 -3.43 -4.66 1.59
C PHE A 87 -2.25 -5.51 2.09
N LEU A 88 -2.01 -5.60 3.41
CA LEU A 88 -1.08 -6.58 3.97
C LEU A 88 -1.66 -8.00 3.97
N TYR A 89 -2.98 -8.17 3.82
CA TYR A 89 -3.69 -9.45 3.98
C TYR A 89 -4.71 -9.69 2.86
N TRP A 90 -4.20 -9.97 1.68
CA TRP A 90 -4.99 -10.33 0.51
C TRP A 90 -4.80 -11.82 0.16
N GLY A 91 -5.28 -12.69 1.02
CA GLY A 91 -5.01 -14.13 0.95
C GLY A 91 -5.60 -14.81 -0.29
N SER A 92 -6.73 -14.32 -0.82
CA SER A 92 -7.33 -14.86 -2.05
C SER A 92 -6.48 -14.59 -3.29
N GLN A 93 -5.62 -13.56 -3.26
CA GLN A 93 -4.63 -13.27 -4.30
C GLN A 93 -3.24 -13.84 -3.98
N GLY A 94 -3.09 -14.56 -2.87
CA GLY A 94 -1.80 -15.09 -2.43
C GLY A 94 -0.82 -14.04 -1.93
N SER A 95 -1.30 -12.84 -1.59
CA SER A 95 -0.49 -11.75 -1.07
C SER A 95 -0.71 -11.57 0.42
N VAL A 96 0.28 -11.97 1.24
CA VAL A 96 0.23 -11.89 2.70
C VAL A 96 1.58 -11.43 3.23
N ASN A 97 1.60 -10.29 3.91
CA ASN A 97 2.80 -9.61 4.38
C ASN A 97 2.65 -9.13 5.85
N PRO A 98 2.68 -10.02 6.85
CA PRO A 98 2.40 -9.66 8.24
C PRO A 98 3.53 -8.87 8.91
N GLU A 99 4.76 -8.92 8.40
CA GLU A 99 5.95 -8.34 9.05
C GLU A 99 5.78 -6.87 9.49
N PRO A 100 5.24 -5.95 8.66
CA PRO A 100 5.06 -4.56 9.09
C PRO A 100 4.14 -4.43 10.31
N GLN A 101 3.02 -5.17 10.32
CA GLN A 101 2.08 -5.13 11.44
C GLN A 101 2.67 -5.75 12.70
N GLU A 102 3.37 -6.87 12.58
CA GLU A 102 4.07 -7.51 13.69
C GLU A 102 5.12 -6.58 14.32
N GLU A 103 5.90 -5.85 13.51
CA GLU A 103 6.88 -4.88 14.02
C GLU A 103 6.19 -3.70 14.72
N SER A 104 5.06 -3.24 14.22
CA SER A 104 4.26 -2.21 14.88
C SER A 104 3.70 -2.69 16.22
N PHE A 105 3.26 -3.94 16.33
CA PHE A 105 2.84 -4.53 17.60
C PHE A 105 4.00 -4.68 18.59
N ARG A 106 5.18 -5.12 18.14
CA ARG A 106 6.39 -5.16 18.96
C ARG A 106 6.81 -3.77 19.45
N TYR A 107 6.65 -2.74 18.59
CA TYR A 107 6.88 -1.35 18.96
C TYR A 107 5.92 -0.89 20.07
N VAL A 108 4.64 -1.18 19.98
CA VAL A 108 3.62 -0.87 21.00
C VAL A 108 4.03 -1.48 22.34
N ILE A 109 4.38 -2.76 22.36
CA ILE A 109 4.81 -3.46 23.58
C ILE A 109 6.08 -2.85 24.17
N ALA A 110 7.11 -2.64 23.34
CA ALA A 110 8.40 -2.11 23.78
C ALA A 110 8.31 -0.67 24.33
N ASN A 111 7.34 0.12 23.88
CA ASN A 111 7.15 1.50 24.29
C ASN A 111 6.07 1.68 25.38
N SER A 112 5.52 0.60 25.91
CA SER A 112 4.62 0.67 27.06
C SER A 112 5.33 1.11 28.35
N SER A 113 6.59 0.67 28.55
CA SER A 113 7.41 1.03 29.72
C SER A 113 8.44 2.13 29.44
N SER A 114 8.36 2.80 28.28
CA SER A 114 9.21 3.93 27.89
C SER A 114 8.57 5.27 28.33
N GLU A 115 9.24 6.38 28.00
CA GLU A 115 8.65 7.72 28.16
C GLU A 115 7.36 7.93 27.35
N SER A 116 7.16 7.15 26.27
CA SER A 116 5.92 7.15 25.49
C SER A 116 4.75 6.59 26.27
N ASN A 117 4.98 5.65 27.18
CA ASN A 117 3.95 5.04 28.03
C ASN A 117 2.69 4.67 27.24
N ILE A 118 2.84 3.80 26.23
CA ILE A 118 1.68 3.33 25.42
C ILE A 118 0.81 2.47 26.34
N VAL A 119 -0.43 2.87 26.55
CA VAL A 119 -1.37 2.24 27.51
C VAL A 119 -2.48 1.44 26.82
N PHE A 120 -2.74 1.72 25.54
CA PHE A 120 -3.79 1.06 24.76
C PHE A 120 -3.52 1.21 23.26
N MET A 121 -4.01 0.26 22.46
CA MET A 121 -3.97 0.32 21.01
C MET A 121 -5.37 0.17 20.40
N ALA A 122 -5.73 0.98 19.41
CA ALA A 122 -6.98 0.86 18.66
C ALA A 122 -6.68 0.60 17.16
N HIS A 123 -7.33 -0.41 16.57
CA HIS A 123 -7.34 -0.64 15.12
C HIS A 123 -8.66 -0.15 14.53
N LEU A 124 -8.60 0.57 13.41
CA LEU A 124 -9.75 1.30 12.84
C LEU A 124 -10.52 0.54 11.74
N GLY A 125 -10.33 -0.76 11.62
CA GLY A 125 -11.01 -1.58 10.61
C GLY A 125 -10.17 -1.80 9.34
N ASP A 126 -10.77 -2.47 8.35
CA ASP A 126 -10.09 -2.92 7.15
C ASP A 126 -8.82 -3.71 7.46
N LEU A 127 -9.02 -4.82 8.19
CA LEU A 127 -7.94 -5.73 8.56
C LEU A 127 -7.53 -6.61 7.39
N THR A 128 -8.47 -6.93 6.49
CA THR A 128 -8.26 -7.76 5.30
C THR A 128 -8.82 -7.10 4.05
N GLU A 129 -8.28 -7.42 2.87
CA GLU A 129 -8.78 -6.89 1.59
C GLU A 129 -10.00 -7.67 1.07
N ASP A 130 -10.22 -8.91 1.50
CA ASP A 130 -11.11 -9.85 0.82
C ASP A 130 -12.10 -10.58 1.74
N ALA A 131 -12.17 -10.24 3.01
CA ALA A 131 -13.03 -10.84 4.03
C ALA A 131 -12.94 -12.38 4.12
N GLN A 132 -11.89 -13.01 3.56
CA GLN A 132 -11.76 -14.47 3.55
C GLN A 132 -11.32 -15.01 4.92
N ALA A 133 -11.81 -16.20 5.29
CA ALA A 133 -11.41 -16.87 6.53
C ALA A 133 -9.89 -17.14 6.59
N SER A 134 -9.26 -17.40 5.44
CA SER A 134 -7.81 -17.56 5.34
C SER A 134 -7.06 -16.28 5.67
N SER A 135 -7.52 -15.13 5.16
CA SER A 135 -6.92 -13.81 5.40
C SER A 135 -7.05 -13.44 6.88
N PHE A 136 -8.22 -13.64 7.47
CA PHE A 136 -8.41 -13.46 8.92
C PHE A 136 -7.55 -14.41 9.76
N GLY A 137 -7.25 -15.62 9.27
CA GLY A 137 -6.33 -16.52 9.94
C GLY A 137 -4.90 -15.96 10.07
N TYR A 138 -4.42 -15.24 9.06
CA TYR A 138 -3.13 -14.55 9.11
C TYR A 138 -3.17 -13.32 10.03
N VAL A 139 -4.21 -12.51 9.91
CA VAL A 139 -4.43 -11.35 10.80
C VAL A 139 -4.48 -11.80 12.27
N SER A 140 -5.32 -12.81 12.58
CA SER A 140 -5.44 -13.36 13.92
C SER A 140 -4.09 -13.79 14.49
N LYS A 141 -3.26 -14.44 13.70
CA LYS A 141 -1.91 -14.85 14.09
C LYS A 141 -0.99 -13.67 14.40
N ALA A 142 -1.07 -12.57 13.63
CA ALA A 142 -0.30 -11.37 13.95
C ALA A 142 -0.74 -10.77 15.30
N PHE A 143 -2.04 -10.72 15.56
CA PHE A 143 -2.58 -10.22 16.82
C PHE A 143 -2.25 -11.10 18.03
N ASP A 144 -1.87 -12.38 17.87
CA ASP A 144 -1.39 -13.24 18.97
C ASP A 144 -0.20 -12.60 19.70
N ILE A 145 0.60 -11.76 19.03
CA ILE A 145 1.70 -10.99 19.66
C ILE A 145 1.18 -10.08 20.78
N LEU A 146 0.02 -9.45 20.58
CA LEU A 146 -0.60 -8.59 21.57
C LEU A 146 -1.25 -9.43 22.70
N ASP A 147 -1.93 -10.52 22.34
CA ASP A 147 -2.61 -11.41 23.29
C ASP A 147 -1.63 -12.10 24.24
N GLU A 148 -0.49 -12.59 23.73
CA GLU A 148 0.57 -13.22 24.52
C GLU A 148 1.12 -12.29 25.60
N GLN A 149 1.18 -10.99 25.32
CA GLN A 149 1.62 -9.96 26.25
C GLN A 149 0.49 -9.33 27.05
N ARG A 150 -0.77 -9.69 26.77
CA ARG A 150 -1.99 -9.13 27.38
C ARG A 150 -2.10 -7.62 27.21
N VAL A 151 -1.74 -7.14 26.03
CA VAL A 151 -1.89 -5.73 25.67
C VAL A 151 -3.37 -5.34 25.71
N GLY A 152 -3.69 -4.16 26.20
CA GLY A 152 -5.01 -3.57 26.06
C GLY A 152 -5.18 -3.05 24.63
N TYR A 153 -6.13 -3.62 23.87
CA TYR A 153 -6.42 -3.15 22.52
C TYR A 153 -7.88 -3.37 22.12
N SER A 154 -8.31 -2.67 21.07
CA SER A 154 -9.59 -2.85 20.40
C SER A 154 -9.39 -3.05 18.91
N VAL A 155 -10.35 -3.72 18.27
CA VAL A 155 -10.51 -3.79 16.81
C VAL A 155 -11.97 -3.56 16.45
N LEU A 156 -12.21 -3.11 15.24
CA LEU A 156 -13.54 -3.00 14.66
C LEU A 156 -13.50 -3.46 13.21
N ALA A 157 -14.65 -3.74 12.58
CA ALA A 157 -14.70 -4.14 11.20
C ALA A 157 -14.74 -2.93 10.27
N GLY A 158 -14.06 -3.02 9.11
CA GLY A 158 -14.22 -2.10 8.00
C GLY A 158 -15.01 -2.72 6.84
N ASN A 159 -15.20 -1.98 5.76
CA ASN A 159 -16.01 -2.42 4.59
C ASN A 159 -15.34 -3.53 3.78
N HIS A 160 -14.02 -3.70 3.88
CA HIS A 160 -13.30 -4.83 3.28
C HIS A 160 -13.37 -6.09 4.15
N ASP A 161 -13.72 -5.96 5.43
CA ASP A 161 -13.86 -7.08 6.37
C ASP A 161 -15.25 -7.70 6.36
N VAL A 162 -16.30 -6.89 6.13
CA VAL A 162 -17.71 -7.27 6.25
C VAL A 162 -18.59 -6.45 5.30
N SER A 163 -19.82 -6.94 5.03
CA SER A 163 -20.86 -6.21 4.30
C SER A 163 -22.10 -6.02 5.18
N GLY A 164 -22.91 -5.01 4.87
CA GLY A 164 -24.13 -4.68 5.64
C GLY A 164 -23.81 -4.07 7.00
N ASP A 165 -24.78 -4.06 7.93
CA ASP A 165 -24.65 -3.53 9.29
C ASP A 165 -24.40 -4.62 10.34
N ASP A 166 -24.31 -4.26 11.61
CA ASP A 166 -24.03 -5.15 12.75
C ASP A 166 -25.11 -6.24 12.99
N THR A 167 -26.18 -6.27 12.21
CA THR A 167 -27.19 -7.35 12.23
C THR A 167 -26.88 -8.51 11.29
N ARG A 168 -25.77 -8.47 10.55
CA ARG A 168 -25.37 -9.43 9.49
C ARG A 168 -25.13 -10.86 9.96
N GLY A 169 -25.06 -11.12 11.27
CA GLY A 169 -24.78 -12.44 11.81
C GLY A 169 -23.30 -12.81 11.84
N SER A 170 -22.98 -14.11 11.83
CA SER A 170 -21.59 -14.58 11.96
C SER A 170 -20.80 -14.41 10.66
N THR A 171 -19.60 -13.86 10.77
CA THR A 171 -18.65 -13.65 9.65
C THR A 171 -17.27 -14.19 10.03
N PRO A 172 -16.34 -14.35 9.06
CA PRO A 172 -14.95 -14.64 9.38
C PRO A 172 -14.30 -13.60 10.31
N TYR A 173 -14.66 -12.31 10.18
CA TYR A 173 -14.26 -11.27 11.13
C TYR A 173 -14.68 -11.63 12.56
N LEU A 174 -15.98 -11.85 12.78
CA LEU A 174 -16.51 -12.10 14.12
C LEU A 174 -15.94 -13.39 14.75
N GLN A 175 -15.63 -14.40 13.94
CA GLN A 175 -15.02 -15.65 14.38
C GLN A 175 -13.57 -15.50 14.84
N ASN A 176 -12.82 -14.54 14.29
CA ASN A 176 -11.40 -14.34 14.57
C ASN A 176 -11.13 -13.12 15.46
N MET A 177 -11.88 -12.06 15.31
CA MET A 177 -11.64 -10.74 15.94
C MET A 177 -12.80 -10.31 16.86
N GLY A 178 -13.84 -11.13 16.99
CA GLY A 178 -15.00 -10.84 17.85
C GLY A 178 -14.73 -10.94 19.35
N PRO A 179 -15.74 -10.72 20.20
CA PRO A 179 -15.63 -10.63 21.66
C PRO A 179 -14.96 -11.83 22.36
N GLN A 180 -14.97 -13.00 21.72
CA GLN A 180 -14.30 -14.20 22.24
C GLN A 180 -12.81 -14.00 22.41
N ARG A 181 -12.18 -13.20 21.54
CA ARG A 181 -10.75 -12.89 21.58
C ARG A 181 -10.40 -12.08 22.84
N PHE A 182 -11.29 -11.21 23.27
CA PHE A 182 -11.04 -10.27 24.36
C PHE A 182 -11.40 -10.81 25.75
N LYS A 183 -11.91 -12.03 25.90
CA LYS A 183 -12.38 -12.56 27.19
C LYS A 183 -11.33 -12.58 28.29
N SER A 184 -10.05 -12.66 27.96
CA SER A 184 -8.94 -12.61 28.90
C SER A 184 -8.30 -11.21 29.03
N SER A 185 -8.73 -10.24 28.25
CA SER A 185 -8.23 -8.88 28.30
C SER A 185 -8.77 -8.14 29.50
N ALA A 186 -7.88 -7.53 30.29
CA ALA A 186 -8.26 -6.74 31.45
C ALA A 186 -9.03 -5.45 31.12
N THR A 187 -8.94 -5.01 29.85
CA THR A 187 -9.60 -3.79 29.38
C THR A 187 -10.96 -4.04 28.76
N PHE A 188 -11.32 -5.26 28.43
CA PHE A 188 -12.60 -5.58 27.80
C PHE A 188 -13.76 -5.40 28.76
N ALA A 189 -14.64 -4.44 28.51
CA ALA A 189 -15.79 -4.11 29.35
C ALA A 189 -17.10 -4.75 28.86
N GLY A 190 -17.15 -5.18 27.57
CA GLY A 190 -18.31 -5.86 27.01
C GLY A 190 -18.51 -5.62 25.52
N SER A 191 -19.55 -6.24 24.98
CA SER A 191 -20.01 -6.04 23.60
C SER A 191 -21.53 -5.97 23.55
N ASP A 192 -22.05 -5.44 22.48
CA ASP A 192 -23.48 -5.57 22.16
C ASP A 192 -23.86 -7.02 21.82
N SER A 193 -25.13 -7.27 21.56
CA SER A 193 -25.63 -8.61 21.25
C SER A 193 -25.15 -9.14 19.90
N SER A 194 -24.74 -8.27 18.99
CA SER A 194 -24.20 -8.65 17.69
C SER A 194 -22.76 -9.15 17.79
N GLY A 195 -22.00 -8.60 18.75
CA GLY A 195 -20.57 -8.82 18.94
C GLY A 195 -19.69 -7.95 18.03
N TYR A 196 -20.24 -7.09 17.19
CA TYR A 196 -19.48 -6.19 16.33
C TYR A 196 -19.09 -4.89 17.03
N ASN A 197 -19.89 -4.45 18.01
CA ASN A 197 -19.65 -3.25 18.79
C ASN A 197 -19.08 -3.65 20.16
N THR A 198 -17.93 -3.07 20.54
CA THR A 198 -17.24 -3.42 21.78
C THR A 198 -16.89 -2.20 22.63
N ALA A 199 -16.86 -2.38 23.94
CA ALA A 199 -16.45 -1.37 24.91
C ALA A 199 -15.20 -1.85 25.64
N HIS A 200 -14.25 -0.93 25.83
CA HIS A 200 -13.01 -1.17 26.56
C HIS A 200 -12.79 -0.07 27.59
N ILE A 201 -12.41 -0.46 28.80
CA ILE A 201 -12.03 0.50 29.86
C ILE A 201 -10.55 0.25 30.19
N PHE A 202 -9.74 1.27 30.03
CA PHE A 202 -8.33 1.22 30.37
C PHE A 202 -7.97 2.33 31.36
N ARG A 203 -6.93 2.11 32.16
CA ARG A 203 -6.46 3.08 33.16
C ARG A 203 -5.24 3.81 32.64
N ALA A 204 -5.26 5.15 32.67
CA ALA A 204 -4.16 6.03 32.31
C ALA A 204 -4.31 7.41 32.95
N GLY A 205 -3.22 8.07 33.27
CA GLY A 205 -3.24 9.40 33.87
C GLY A 205 -3.91 9.39 35.26
N GLY A 206 -3.83 8.29 36.00
CA GLY A 206 -4.45 8.12 37.30
C GLY A 206 -5.97 7.91 37.27
N ARG A 207 -6.59 7.73 36.09
CA ARG A 207 -8.05 7.57 35.92
C ARG A 207 -8.41 6.54 34.84
N GLU A 208 -9.67 6.18 34.77
CA GLU A 208 -10.20 5.31 33.72
C GLU A 208 -10.72 6.09 32.53
N TRP A 209 -10.64 5.47 31.34
CA TRP A 209 -11.10 5.97 30.06
C TRP A 209 -11.94 4.90 29.41
N LEU A 210 -13.05 5.29 28.79
CA LEU A 210 -13.87 4.41 27.97
C LEU A 210 -13.51 4.59 26.50
N LEU A 211 -13.22 3.49 25.81
CA LEU A 211 -13.12 3.46 24.36
C LEU A 211 -14.26 2.58 23.82
N LEU A 212 -15.05 3.15 22.92
CA LEU A 212 -16.06 2.43 22.14
C LEU A 212 -15.50 2.15 20.76
N ALA A 213 -15.47 0.88 20.36
CA ALA A 213 -15.12 0.43 19.02
C ALA A 213 -16.39 -0.05 18.31
N MET A 214 -16.90 0.79 17.40
CA MET A 214 -18.16 0.61 16.71
C MET A 214 -17.95 0.05 15.32
N ASP A 215 -18.86 -0.79 14.88
CA ASP A 215 -18.84 -1.46 13.57
C ASP A 215 -18.77 -0.49 12.37
N TRP A 216 -18.39 -1.00 11.22
CA TRP A 216 -18.45 -0.34 9.92
C TRP A 216 -19.81 0.33 9.64
N ARG A 217 -20.90 -0.36 9.97
CA ARG A 217 -22.27 0.16 9.91
C ARG A 217 -23.02 -0.27 11.14
N THR A 218 -23.18 0.64 12.06
CA THR A 218 -23.89 0.40 13.33
C THR A 218 -25.40 0.57 13.14
N SER A 219 -26.19 -0.42 13.56
CA SER A 219 -27.65 -0.34 13.56
C SER A 219 -28.16 0.56 14.71
N SER A 220 -29.47 0.85 14.67
CA SER A 220 -30.11 1.55 15.80
C SER A 220 -30.00 0.80 17.11
N GLY A 221 -29.89 -0.54 17.09
CA GLY A 221 -29.64 -1.37 18.28
C GLY A 221 -28.24 -1.18 18.83
N GLY A 222 -27.23 -1.12 17.94
CA GLY A 222 -25.84 -0.84 18.33
C GLY A 222 -25.68 0.57 18.89
N PHE A 223 -26.30 1.60 18.29
CA PHE A 223 -26.31 2.95 18.87
C PHE A 223 -27.00 3.02 20.21
N ALA A 224 -28.12 2.31 20.40
CA ALA A 224 -28.81 2.25 21.70
C ALA A 224 -27.92 1.61 22.76
N TRP A 225 -27.22 0.53 22.44
CA TRP A 225 -26.25 -0.11 23.31
C TRP A 225 -25.10 0.84 23.69
N ALA A 226 -24.51 1.54 22.71
CA ALA A 226 -23.40 2.47 22.97
C ALA A 226 -23.84 3.63 23.89
N ASN A 227 -25.02 4.20 23.66
CA ASN A 227 -25.63 5.21 24.54
C ASN A 227 -25.84 4.67 25.96
N GLN A 228 -26.29 3.41 26.10
CA GLN A 228 -26.43 2.77 27.42
C GLN A 228 -25.08 2.62 28.10
N VAL A 229 -24.03 2.13 27.41
CA VAL A 229 -22.68 1.99 27.98
C VAL A 229 -22.14 3.33 28.48
N ILE A 230 -22.34 4.42 27.72
CA ILE A 230 -21.95 5.78 28.16
C ILE A 230 -22.71 6.19 29.39
N ALA A 231 -24.03 5.98 29.43
CA ALA A 231 -24.87 6.34 30.56
C ALA A 231 -24.54 5.55 31.83
N GLU A 232 -24.11 4.29 31.70
CA GLU A 232 -23.67 3.44 32.83
C GLU A 232 -22.27 3.84 33.35
N ASN A 233 -21.51 4.63 32.60
CA ASN A 233 -20.17 5.11 32.93
C ASN A 233 -20.09 6.65 32.92
N PRO A 234 -20.91 7.36 33.73
CA PRO A 234 -21.18 8.79 33.56
C PRO A 234 -19.98 9.70 33.85
N THR A 235 -18.89 9.18 34.42
CA THR A 235 -17.69 9.96 34.77
C THR A 235 -16.49 9.67 33.85
N LEU A 236 -16.61 8.71 32.92
CA LEU A 236 -15.50 8.35 32.06
C LEU A 236 -15.50 9.22 30.81
N PRO A 237 -14.35 9.80 30.45
CA PRO A 237 -14.18 10.38 29.13
C PRO A 237 -14.21 9.29 28.06
N VAL A 238 -14.84 9.59 26.93
CA VAL A 238 -15.10 8.63 25.86
C VAL A 238 -14.28 8.95 24.63
N ILE A 239 -13.54 7.97 24.16
CA ILE A 239 -12.92 7.95 22.84
C ILE A 239 -13.77 7.02 21.96
N LEU A 240 -14.30 7.54 20.85
CA LEU A 240 -15.07 6.77 19.90
C LEU A 240 -14.20 6.38 18.70
N THR A 241 -14.16 5.09 18.37
CA THR A 241 -13.56 4.58 17.16
C THR A 241 -14.62 3.90 16.30
N THR A 242 -14.61 4.15 15.00
CA THR A 242 -15.39 3.42 13.99
C THR A 242 -14.65 3.53 12.66
N HIS A 243 -15.10 2.81 11.64
CA HIS A 243 -14.37 2.84 10.37
C HIS A 243 -14.64 4.10 9.55
N GLU A 244 -15.83 4.70 9.66
CA GLU A 244 -16.22 5.90 8.91
C GLU A 244 -16.98 6.91 9.78
N ILE A 245 -16.53 8.17 9.79
CA ILE A 245 -17.26 9.33 10.33
C ILE A 245 -17.05 10.54 9.40
N ILE A 246 -15.80 10.94 9.22
CA ILE A 246 -15.41 12.08 8.38
C ILE A 246 -14.58 11.61 7.21
N GLY A 247 -14.71 12.29 6.06
CA GLY A 247 -13.84 12.18 4.91
C GLY A 247 -13.05 13.47 4.71
N SER A 248 -11.86 13.38 4.14
CA SER A 248 -11.09 14.54 3.72
C SER A 248 -11.49 14.95 2.30
N THR A 249 -11.59 16.26 2.03
CA THR A 249 -11.83 16.82 0.69
C THR A 249 -10.52 17.17 -0.03
N TYR A 250 -9.42 16.82 0.55
CA TYR A 250 -8.06 17.02 0.11
C TYR A 250 -7.79 16.36 -1.24
N ASP A 251 -6.96 16.96 -2.10
CA ASP A 251 -6.56 16.35 -3.36
C ASP A 251 -5.50 15.26 -3.12
N ASP A 252 -5.91 13.99 -3.24
CA ASP A 252 -5.08 12.81 -3.06
C ASP A 252 -4.16 12.51 -4.26
N ASN A 253 -4.28 13.29 -5.35
CA ASN A 253 -3.43 13.12 -6.53
C ASN A 253 -2.04 13.78 -6.39
N VAL A 254 -1.80 14.52 -5.31
CA VAL A 254 -0.51 15.19 -5.06
C VAL A 254 0.17 14.59 -3.84
N TYR A 255 1.33 13.96 -4.06
CA TYR A 255 2.16 13.44 -2.99
C TYR A 255 3.55 14.13 -2.98
N PRO A 256 4.13 14.47 -1.82
CA PRO A 256 3.45 14.57 -0.50
C PRO A 256 2.35 15.63 -0.54
N TYR A 257 1.26 15.42 0.19
CA TYR A 257 0.07 16.28 0.16
C TYR A 257 0.40 17.74 0.26
N GLN A 258 0.07 18.50 -0.78
CA GLN A 258 0.39 19.93 -0.89
C GLN A 258 -0.86 20.81 -0.93
N ALA A 259 -2.06 20.26 -0.76
CA ALA A 259 -3.26 21.04 -0.77
C ALA A 259 -3.30 22.02 0.42
N GLY A 260 -4.14 23.03 0.35
CA GLY A 260 -4.30 24.15 1.24
C GLY A 260 -4.08 23.95 2.75
N ASP A 261 -5.01 24.33 3.60
CA ASP A 261 -4.91 24.05 5.04
C ASP A 261 -5.65 22.74 5.36
N PRO A 262 -4.96 21.58 5.43
CA PRO A 262 -5.58 20.28 5.68
C PRO A 262 -6.17 20.16 7.08
N THR A 263 -5.98 21.14 7.94
CA THR A 263 -6.44 21.10 9.32
C THR A 263 -7.94 21.34 9.48
N ASN A 264 -8.64 21.77 8.42
CA ASN A 264 -10.07 22.04 8.42
C ASN A 264 -10.78 21.52 7.15
N ASP A 265 -10.14 20.61 6.41
CA ASP A 265 -10.64 20.15 5.11
C ASP A 265 -11.38 18.82 5.18
N ALA A 266 -11.78 18.39 6.37
CA ALA A 266 -12.60 17.21 6.57
C ALA A 266 -14.07 17.60 6.79
N ALA A 267 -14.98 16.72 6.34
CA ALA A 267 -16.41 16.88 6.51
C ALA A 267 -17.05 15.53 6.88
N PHE A 268 -18.24 15.58 7.48
CA PHE A 268 -19.00 14.35 7.70
C PHE A 268 -19.31 13.64 6.39
N SER A 269 -19.12 12.34 6.35
CA SER A 269 -19.80 11.51 5.37
C SER A 269 -21.31 11.44 5.69
N SER A 270 -22.10 10.92 4.78
CA SER A 270 -23.54 10.72 5.05
C SER A 270 -23.80 9.79 6.24
N TYR A 271 -22.99 8.74 6.39
CA TYR A 271 -23.03 7.86 7.55
C TYR A 271 -22.46 8.55 8.80
N GLY A 272 -21.40 9.29 8.66
CA GLY A 272 -20.81 10.08 9.76
C GLY A 272 -21.79 11.08 10.36
N GLN A 273 -22.66 11.69 9.55
CA GLN A 273 -23.75 12.50 10.05
C GLN A 273 -24.74 11.68 10.89
N THR A 274 -25.03 10.44 10.48
CA THR A 274 -25.88 9.53 11.28
C THR A 274 -25.21 9.18 12.62
N VAL A 275 -23.91 8.93 12.65
CA VAL A 275 -23.16 8.66 13.91
C VAL A 275 -23.16 9.90 14.79
N TRP A 276 -23.00 11.09 14.21
CA TRP A 276 -23.08 12.34 14.94
C TRP A 276 -24.43 12.52 15.60
N ASP A 277 -25.54 12.40 14.85
CA ASP A 277 -26.88 12.61 15.34
C ASP A 277 -27.35 11.53 16.32
N SER A 278 -26.89 10.28 16.16
CA SER A 278 -27.36 9.15 16.96
C SER A 278 -26.52 8.90 18.23
N LEU A 279 -25.28 9.39 18.28
CA LEU A 279 -24.36 9.06 19.37
C LEU A 279 -23.52 10.26 19.85
N ILE A 280 -22.88 11.02 18.95
CA ILE A 280 -21.84 11.97 19.37
C ILE A 280 -22.45 13.23 19.96
N ASN A 281 -23.40 13.83 19.28
CA ASN A 281 -23.92 15.16 19.57
C ASN A 281 -24.50 15.28 21.00
N GLU A 282 -25.19 14.27 21.49
CA GLU A 282 -25.83 14.29 22.81
C GLU A 282 -24.96 13.76 23.96
N ASN A 283 -23.84 13.13 23.66
CA ASN A 283 -22.95 12.53 24.67
C ASN A 283 -21.70 13.39 24.87
N ASP A 284 -21.77 14.35 25.78
CA ASP A 284 -20.66 15.26 26.08
C ASP A 284 -19.37 14.59 26.54
N GLN A 285 -19.43 13.34 26.99
CA GLN A 285 -18.26 12.55 27.36
C GLN A 285 -17.40 12.19 26.13
N ILE A 286 -17.97 12.16 24.91
CA ILE A 286 -17.21 11.95 23.68
C ILE A 286 -16.47 13.24 23.33
N PHE A 287 -15.15 13.22 23.43
CA PHE A 287 -14.31 14.39 23.14
C PHE A 287 -13.36 14.16 21.95
N LEU A 288 -13.14 12.90 21.59
CA LEU A 288 -12.25 12.48 20.50
C LEU A 288 -12.90 11.35 19.72
N THR A 289 -12.92 11.47 18.39
CA THR A 289 -13.32 10.39 17.49
C THR A 289 -12.22 10.10 16.48
N LEU A 290 -12.05 8.82 16.17
CA LEU A 290 -11.01 8.32 15.27
C LEU A 290 -11.63 7.38 14.24
N ASN A 291 -11.38 7.64 12.96
CA ASN A 291 -11.83 6.77 11.89
C ASN A 291 -10.76 6.52 10.82
N GLY A 292 -10.91 5.44 10.06
CA GLY A 292 -10.14 5.06 8.89
C GLY A 292 -10.91 5.32 7.60
N HIS A 293 -10.90 4.36 6.69
CA HIS A 293 -11.67 4.26 5.45
C HIS A 293 -11.25 5.25 4.37
N TYR A 294 -11.44 6.55 4.59
CA TYR A 294 -11.15 7.57 3.61
C TYR A 294 -9.67 7.97 3.60
N TRP A 295 -9.21 8.35 2.45
CA TRP A 295 -7.87 8.83 2.14
C TRP A 295 -7.99 10.20 1.44
N PRO A 296 -7.11 11.16 1.68
CA PRO A 296 -5.99 11.16 2.62
C PRO A 296 -6.42 11.44 4.07
N PRO A 297 -5.48 11.38 5.05
CA PRO A 297 -5.75 11.76 6.42
C PRO A 297 -6.19 13.23 6.51
N GLY A 298 -7.01 13.55 7.52
CA GLY A 298 -7.54 14.88 7.74
C GLY A 298 -8.08 15.02 9.17
N ARG A 299 -8.55 16.19 9.53
CA ARG A 299 -9.16 16.45 10.83
C ARG A 299 -10.14 17.61 10.81
N MET A 300 -11.08 17.60 11.72
CA MET A 300 -11.99 18.72 11.99
C MET A 300 -12.34 18.77 13.48
N THR A 301 -12.93 19.87 13.89
CA THR A 301 -13.54 20.05 15.21
C THR A 301 -15.00 20.43 15.02
N ALA A 302 -15.89 19.76 15.72
CA ALA A 302 -17.32 20.09 15.75
C ALA A 302 -17.78 20.34 17.18
N GLN A 303 -18.78 21.19 17.37
CA GLN A 303 -19.37 21.45 18.70
C GLN A 303 -20.60 20.59 18.90
N ASN A 304 -20.64 19.85 20.03
CA ASN A 304 -21.78 19.05 20.43
C ASN A 304 -22.94 19.90 20.98
N ALA A 305 -24.04 19.27 21.34
CA ALA A 305 -25.25 19.95 21.86
C ALA A 305 -25.00 20.78 23.14
N GLN A 306 -23.95 20.49 23.88
CA GLN A 306 -23.52 21.22 25.07
C GLN A 306 -22.56 22.38 24.78
N GLY A 307 -22.20 22.56 23.48
CA GLY A 307 -21.29 23.59 23.02
C GLY A 307 -19.81 23.27 23.26
N ASN A 308 -19.48 22.01 23.56
CA ASN A 308 -18.11 21.57 23.77
C ASN A 308 -17.52 20.98 22.49
N ASP A 309 -16.22 21.21 22.27
CA ASP A 309 -15.50 20.73 21.11
C ASP A 309 -15.33 19.20 21.16
N VAL A 310 -15.60 18.56 20.02
CA VAL A 310 -15.27 17.16 19.71
C VAL A 310 -14.20 17.17 18.64
N GLN A 311 -13.04 16.61 18.94
CA GLN A 311 -11.95 16.44 18.00
C GLN A 311 -12.21 15.21 17.13
N MET A 312 -12.17 15.37 15.82
CA MET A 312 -12.52 14.32 14.87
C MET A 312 -11.36 14.13 13.88
N HIS A 313 -10.76 12.95 13.87
CA HIS A 313 -9.56 12.68 13.08
C HIS A 313 -9.78 11.45 12.19
N ILE A 314 -9.50 11.62 10.90
CA ILE A 314 -9.36 10.52 9.96
C ILE A 314 -7.88 10.13 9.85
N THR A 315 -7.63 8.83 9.92
CA THR A 315 -6.29 8.24 9.90
C THR A 315 -6.31 7.07 8.93
N ASN A 316 -5.66 7.21 7.77
CA ASN A 316 -5.52 6.14 6.80
C ASN A 316 -4.23 6.32 6.00
N TYR A 317 -3.50 5.24 5.77
CA TYR A 317 -2.21 5.21 5.07
C TYR A 317 -2.11 4.02 4.08
N GLN A 318 -3.23 3.34 3.81
CA GLN A 318 -3.27 2.11 3.01
C GLN A 318 -2.68 2.27 1.60
N ASN A 319 -2.81 3.45 1.00
CA ASN A 319 -2.30 3.76 -0.33
C ASN A 319 -0.84 4.25 -0.33
N MET A 320 -0.21 4.39 0.84
CA MET A 320 1.20 4.74 0.95
C MET A 320 2.11 3.52 0.75
N TYR A 321 3.42 3.77 0.72
CA TYR A 321 4.42 2.76 0.49
C TYR A 321 4.25 1.53 1.40
N PHE A 322 4.22 0.36 0.80
CA PHE A 322 4.02 -0.93 1.48
C PHE A 322 2.79 -0.95 2.40
N SER A 323 1.64 -0.47 1.90
CA SER A 323 0.40 -0.27 2.70
C SER A 323 0.64 0.57 3.96
N GLY A 324 1.36 1.67 3.81
CA GLY A 324 1.80 2.51 4.91
C GLY A 324 2.78 1.84 5.89
N GLY A 325 3.28 0.62 5.58
CA GLY A 325 4.16 -0.14 6.48
C GLY A 325 3.56 -0.36 7.87
N ALA A 326 2.26 -0.63 7.96
CA ALA A 326 1.48 -0.71 9.21
C ALA A 326 1.75 0.48 10.15
N MET A 327 1.59 1.67 9.61
CA MET A 327 1.87 2.93 10.28
C MET A 327 1.02 3.09 11.54
N LEU A 328 1.61 3.67 12.57
CA LEU A 328 0.93 4.05 13.79
C LEU A 328 0.78 5.57 13.87
N ARG A 329 -0.41 6.02 14.25
CA ARG A 329 -0.61 7.37 14.78
C ARG A 329 -0.63 7.29 16.29
N LEU A 330 0.25 8.05 16.94
CA LEU A 330 0.43 8.08 18.37
C LEU A 330 -0.18 9.37 18.92
N TYR A 331 -1.12 9.24 19.83
CA TYR A 331 -1.77 10.32 20.54
C TYR A 331 -1.16 10.40 21.94
N HIS A 332 -0.21 11.30 22.15
CA HIS A 332 0.47 11.54 23.41
C HIS A 332 -0.33 12.50 24.26
N PHE A 333 -1.11 11.97 25.16
CA PHE A 333 -1.85 12.74 26.15
C PHE A 333 -0.89 13.29 27.20
N ASP A 334 -0.97 14.58 27.42
CA ASP A 334 -0.18 15.28 28.43
C ASP A 334 -1.12 16.09 29.31
N LEU A 335 -1.55 15.47 30.41
CA LEU A 335 -2.49 16.04 31.34
C LEU A 335 -1.91 17.25 32.11
N THR A 336 -0.57 17.56 32.04
CA THR A 336 0.04 18.74 32.62
C THR A 336 0.17 19.92 31.69
N ARG A 337 0.21 19.72 30.40
CA ARG A 337 0.19 20.80 29.42
C ARG A 337 -1.18 21.07 28.86
N ASN A 338 -2.19 20.26 29.19
CA ASN A 338 -3.50 20.30 28.56
C ASN A 338 -3.41 20.13 27.03
N THR A 339 -2.64 19.14 26.57
CA THR A 339 -2.47 18.86 25.14
C THR A 339 -2.53 17.39 24.83
N ILE A 340 -2.93 17.08 23.61
CA ILE A 340 -2.64 15.79 22.95
C ILE A 340 -1.68 16.12 21.81
N ASP A 341 -0.42 15.71 21.93
CA ASP A 341 0.55 15.80 20.83
C ASP A 341 0.39 14.56 19.95
N VAL A 342 0.26 14.77 18.64
CA VAL A 342 0.02 13.71 17.67
C VAL A 342 1.23 13.57 16.77
N GLU A 343 1.74 12.34 16.61
CA GLU A 343 2.74 12.00 15.60
C GLU A 343 2.37 10.71 14.86
N THR A 344 2.89 10.59 13.65
CA THR A 344 2.66 9.43 12.78
C THR A 344 3.98 8.84 12.32
N LEU A 345 4.14 7.53 12.48
CA LEU A 345 5.37 6.82 12.14
C LEU A 345 5.11 5.36 11.74
N SER A 346 6.00 4.81 10.91
CA SER A 346 6.06 3.37 10.63
C SER A 346 7.17 2.72 11.44
N PRO A 347 6.85 1.96 12.49
CA PRO A 347 7.84 1.21 13.26
C PRO A 347 8.66 0.25 12.38
N TRP A 348 8.02 -0.40 11.42
CA TRP A 348 8.68 -1.30 10.47
C TRP A 348 9.76 -0.58 9.64
N ALA A 349 9.47 0.60 9.09
CA ALA A 349 10.46 1.39 8.37
C ALA A 349 11.58 1.87 9.30
N LEU A 350 11.28 2.20 10.55
CA LEU A 350 12.24 2.65 11.56
C LEU A 350 13.14 1.54 12.09
N THR A 351 12.74 0.26 12.05
CA THR A 351 13.61 -0.87 12.44
C THR A 351 14.75 -1.09 11.48
N ARG A 352 14.62 -0.67 10.23
CA ARG A 352 15.69 -0.76 9.23
C ARG A 352 16.75 0.29 9.52
N PRO A 353 18.05 -0.06 9.46
CA PRO A 353 19.12 0.92 9.57
C PRO A 353 18.94 2.05 8.54
N PRO A 354 19.26 3.32 8.87
CA PRO A 354 19.06 4.45 7.94
C PRO A 354 19.69 4.25 6.56
N GLU A 355 20.85 3.62 6.51
CA GLU A 355 21.59 3.29 5.28
C GLU A 355 20.95 2.16 4.44
N GLN A 356 19.98 1.46 5.01
CA GLN A 356 19.23 0.40 4.35
C GLN A 356 17.77 0.81 4.04
N ARG A 357 17.38 2.04 4.43
CA ARG A 357 16.09 2.59 4.04
C ARG A 357 16.23 3.15 2.63
N ASN A 358 15.32 2.75 1.77
CA ASN A 358 15.17 3.43 0.49
C ASN A 358 14.57 4.83 0.70
N VAL A 359 14.46 5.59 -0.38
CA VAL A 359 13.94 6.96 -0.35
C VAL A 359 12.52 7.01 0.25
N LEU A 360 11.64 6.08 -0.16
CA LEU A 360 10.26 6.02 0.36
C LEU A 360 10.23 5.65 1.84
N ALA A 361 10.90 4.57 2.24
CA ALA A 361 10.96 4.19 3.65
C ALA A 361 11.58 5.30 4.53
N ALA A 362 12.50 6.08 4.00
CA ALA A 362 13.07 7.22 4.71
C ALA A 362 12.06 8.38 4.83
N GLN A 363 11.34 8.71 3.76
CA GLN A 363 10.34 9.79 3.75
C GLN A 363 9.12 9.44 4.61
N GLU A 364 8.65 8.20 4.53
CA GLU A 364 7.42 7.76 5.19
C GLU A 364 7.66 7.12 6.57
N SER A 365 8.91 6.97 7.00
CA SER A 365 9.19 6.45 8.35
C SER A 365 8.60 7.32 9.47
N ARG A 366 8.47 8.63 9.24
CA ARG A 366 7.79 9.60 10.09
C ARG A 366 7.15 10.68 9.24
N LEU A 367 5.84 10.84 9.35
CA LEU A 367 5.12 11.87 8.64
C LEU A 367 5.09 13.17 9.45
N THR A 368 5.30 14.29 8.78
CA THR A 368 5.44 15.61 9.42
C THR A 368 4.51 16.67 8.87
N THR A 369 3.55 16.28 8.03
CA THR A 369 2.54 17.22 7.53
C THR A 369 1.62 17.70 8.66
N ALA A 370 0.88 18.79 8.45
CA ALA A 370 0.00 19.36 9.47
C ALA A 370 -1.17 18.45 9.88
N VAL A 371 -1.48 17.41 9.09
CA VAL A 371 -2.47 16.39 9.43
C VAL A 371 -1.88 15.15 10.08
N ASP A 372 -0.56 14.99 10.06
CA ASP A 372 0.15 13.82 10.58
C ASP A 372 0.91 14.11 11.86
N ARG A 373 1.33 15.37 12.04
CA ARG A 373 2.04 15.83 13.23
C ARG A 373 1.49 17.19 13.68
N PHE A 374 0.77 17.21 14.78
CA PHE A 374 0.11 18.39 15.31
C PHE A 374 -0.13 18.25 16.82
N ALA A 375 -0.56 19.34 17.45
CA ALA A 375 -1.01 19.36 18.84
C ALA A 375 -2.47 19.79 18.92
N VAL A 376 -3.24 19.13 19.79
CA VAL A 376 -4.62 19.48 20.11
C VAL A 376 -4.65 20.05 21.54
N PRO A 377 -4.93 21.34 21.72
CA PRO A 377 -5.16 21.87 23.07
C PRO A 377 -6.52 21.38 23.60
N ILE A 378 -6.51 20.79 24.79
CA ILE A 378 -7.73 20.37 25.49
C ILE A 378 -7.61 20.79 26.96
N ASP A 379 -8.55 21.60 27.45
CA ASP A 379 -8.62 21.85 28.88
C ASP A 379 -9.14 20.62 29.62
N PHE A 380 -8.23 19.73 29.94
CA PHE A 380 -8.55 18.52 30.70
C PHE A 380 -9.08 18.82 32.11
N ALA A 381 -8.84 20.03 32.65
CA ALA A 381 -9.40 20.42 33.94
C ALA A 381 -10.89 20.71 33.85
N THR A 382 -11.39 21.17 32.73
CA THR A 382 -12.82 21.32 32.48
C THR A 382 -13.45 19.99 32.13
N ARG A 383 -12.76 19.17 31.34
CA ARG A 383 -13.26 17.86 30.92
C ARG A 383 -12.73 16.71 31.76
N LEU A 384 -11.48 16.72 32.28
CA LEU A 384 -10.83 15.56 32.90
C LEU A 384 -9.81 15.87 33.99
N ALA A 385 -9.04 16.84 34.24
CA ALA A 385 -7.92 17.11 35.21
C ALA A 385 -6.47 16.61 34.91
N LYS A 386 -5.41 17.30 35.22
CA LYS A 386 -4.08 17.74 34.67
C LYS A 386 -2.79 16.93 34.93
N PRO A 387 -1.60 17.32 34.50
CA PRO A 387 -0.76 17.68 33.31
C PRO A 387 0.70 17.10 33.14
N ALA A 388 1.50 17.26 32.06
CA ALA A 388 2.87 17.67 31.58
C ALA A 388 3.93 16.86 30.77
N THR A 389 4.56 17.25 29.81
CA THR A 389 5.65 17.77 28.93
C THR A 389 6.45 16.86 27.92
N THR A 390 7.18 17.40 26.92
CA THR A 390 7.52 17.16 25.51
C THR A 390 8.83 16.45 25.09
N ILE A 391 9.00 16.01 23.78
CA ILE A 391 10.23 15.43 23.13
C ILE A 391 10.33 15.70 21.60
N GLY A 392 11.53 15.66 21.00
CA GLY A 392 11.87 15.99 19.60
C GLY A 392 12.78 15.02 18.80
N LEU A 393 13.07 15.29 17.50
CA LEU A 393 13.66 14.36 16.50
C LEU A 393 14.59 14.96 15.41
N ALA A 394 15.38 14.14 14.67
CA ALA A 394 16.31 14.51 13.60
C ALA A 394 16.53 13.49 12.45
N THR A 395 17.11 13.90 11.27
CA THR A 395 17.28 13.16 9.98
C THR A 395 18.55 13.51 9.17
N THR A 396 19.00 12.68 8.15
CA THR A 396 19.45 13.04 6.76
C THR A 396 20.39 12.04 6.03
N THR A 397 20.55 12.15 4.67
CA THR A 397 21.26 11.25 3.71
C THR A 397 22.00 12.03 2.59
N ALA A 398 22.96 11.42 1.85
CA ALA A 398 23.80 12.02 0.80
C ALA A 398 23.63 11.39 -0.60
N LEU A 399 23.99 12.09 -1.69
CA LEU A 399 23.76 11.80 -3.11
C LEU A 399 25.02 11.49 -3.92
N VAL A 400 24.89 10.72 -5.04
CA VAL A 400 25.92 10.38 -6.04
C VAL A 400 25.89 11.37 -7.21
N THR A 401 27.04 11.79 -7.75
CA THR A 401 27.15 12.98 -8.62
C THR A 401 27.72 12.74 -10.03
N SER A 402 28.01 11.49 -10.44
CA SER A 402 28.54 11.20 -11.80
C SER A 402 28.10 9.85 -12.36
N ALA A 403 27.95 9.76 -13.69
CA ALA A 403 27.62 8.51 -14.38
C ALA A 403 28.63 7.42 -14.10
N ARG A 404 28.15 6.21 -13.84
CA ARG A 404 28.97 5.02 -13.63
C ARG A 404 29.33 4.37 -14.98
N PRO A 405 30.51 3.76 -15.14
CA PRO A 405 30.79 2.96 -16.32
C PRO A 405 29.74 1.85 -16.51
N ALA A 406 29.29 1.60 -17.75
CA ALA A 406 28.32 0.55 -18.02
C ALA A 406 28.75 -0.81 -17.47
N SER A 407 30.04 -1.10 -17.53
CA SER A 407 30.63 -2.35 -17.01
C SER A 407 30.51 -2.52 -15.49
N SER A 408 30.33 -1.44 -14.73
CA SER A 408 30.21 -1.52 -13.27
C SER A 408 28.86 -2.07 -12.79
N VAL A 409 27.84 -2.04 -13.65
CA VAL A 409 26.49 -2.55 -13.33
C VAL A 409 26.16 -3.86 -14.05
N LEU A 410 27.09 -4.40 -14.83
CA LEU A 410 26.94 -5.73 -15.41
C LEU A 410 27.28 -6.79 -14.38
N VAL A 411 26.29 -7.60 -14.04
CA VAL A 411 26.46 -8.75 -13.14
C VAL A 411 26.37 -10.06 -13.92
N PRO A 412 26.91 -11.18 -13.41
CA PRO A 412 26.77 -12.48 -14.06
C PRO A 412 25.31 -12.80 -14.37
N GLY A 413 25.00 -13.16 -15.62
CA GLY A 413 23.65 -13.43 -16.08
C GLY A 413 22.92 -12.23 -16.67
N THR A 414 23.54 -11.04 -16.78
CA THR A 414 22.93 -9.91 -17.48
C THR A 414 22.79 -10.23 -18.96
N LEU A 415 21.54 -10.31 -19.44
CA LEU A 415 21.21 -10.58 -20.83
C LEU A 415 21.01 -9.33 -21.66
N ALA A 416 20.49 -8.26 -21.06
CA ALA A 416 20.34 -6.97 -21.71
C ALA A 416 20.59 -5.84 -20.71
N TYR A 417 21.24 -4.78 -21.17
CA TYR A 417 21.39 -3.53 -20.44
C TYR A 417 21.33 -2.36 -21.41
N TRP A 418 20.26 -1.59 -21.33
CA TRP A 418 20.03 -0.42 -22.16
C TRP A 418 20.21 0.85 -21.34
N ARG A 419 21.03 1.77 -21.89
CA ARG A 419 21.40 3.04 -21.29
C ARG A 419 21.18 4.17 -22.28
N PHE A 420 20.71 5.31 -21.83
CA PHE A 420 20.29 6.43 -22.66
C PHE A 420 21.20 7.66 -22.54
N ASP A 421 22.46 7.48 -22.18
CA ASP A 421 23.47 8.52 -21.91
C ASP A 421 24.20 9.08 -23.16
N ASN A 422 24.02 8.47 -24.33
CA ASN A 422 24.69 8.85 -25.58
C ASN A 422 23.75 9.41 -26.63
N GLY A 423 22.63 9.99 -26.21
CA GLY A 423 21.62 10.53 -27.09
C GLY A 423 21.89 11.95 -27.57
N GLY A 424 20.88 12.57 -28.13
CA GLY A 424 20.89 13.96 -28.53
C GLY A 424 20.87 14.95 -27.36
N ALA A 425 20.83 16.24 -27.69
CA ALA A 425 20.60 17.27 -26.69
C ALA A 425 19.27 17.08 -25.97
N ASN A 426 19.15 17.60 -24.78
CA ASN A 426 17.90 17.54 -23.99
C ASN A 426 16.71 18.07 -24.79
N GLY A 427 15.62 17.29 -24.89
CA GLY A 427 14.44 17.58 -25.69
C GLY A 427 14.59 17.35 -27.21
N ALA A 428 15.75 16.88 -27.67
CA ALA A 428 15.95 16.57 -29.09
C ALA A 428 15.15 15.29 -29.45
N PRO A 429 14.41 15.30 -30.59
CA PRO A 429 13.73 14.11 -31.09
C PRO A 429 14.68 12.93 -31.31
N VAL A 430 14.24 11.73 -30.95
CA VAL A 430 14.95 10.51 -31.29
C VAL A 430 14.78 10.26 -32.81
N ALA A 431 15.89 10.25 -33.54
CA ALA A 431 15.84 10.13 -34.99
C ALA A 431 15.37 8.75 -35.44
N ALA A 432 14.64 8.70 -36.55
CA ALA A 432 14.28 7.43 -37.19
C ALA A 432 15.52 6.60 -37.53
N GLY A 433 15.46 5.30 -37.25
CA GLY A 433 16.59 4.38 -37.39
C GLY A 433 17.63 4.42 -36.25
N THR A 434 17.40 5.19 -35.20
CA THR A 434 18.20 5.11 -33.96
C THR A 434 18.16 3.69 -33.41
N THR A 435 19.31 3.18 -33.00
CA THR A 435 19.45 1.92 -32.25
C THR A 435 20.02 2.23 -30.87
N ILE A 436 19.42 1.67 -29.83
CA ILE A 436 19.96 1.68 -28.47
C ILE A 436 20.75 0.39 -28.28
N PRO A 437 22.08 0.43 -28.14
CA PRO A 437 22.89 -0.76 -28.05
C PRO A 437 22.69 -1.47 -26.70
N ASP A 438 22.64 -2.78 -26.75
CA ASP A 438 22.74 -3.64 -25.57
C ASP A 438 24.18 -3.62 -25.03
N ARG A 439 24.36 -3.02 -23.87
CA ARG A 439 25.65 -2.89 -23.21
C ARG A 439 26.14 -4.18 -22.54
N SER A 440 25.27 -5.22 -22.47
CA SER A 440 25.66 -6.55 -21.97
C SER A 440 26.51 -7.34 -22.98
N GLY A 441 26.40 -6.99 -24.26
CA GLY A 441 27.11 -7.67 -25.34
C GLY A 441 26.43 -8.94 -25.86
N HIS A 442 25.17 -9.22 -25.45
CA HIS A 442 24.43 -10.40 -25.93
C HIS A 442 23.61 -10.14 -27.21
N GLY A 443 23.67 -8.92 -27.76
CA GLY A 443 23.02 -8.60 -29.04
C GLY A 443 21.51 -8.36 -28.94
N ASN A 444 21.05 -7.91 -27.79
CA ASN A 444 19.65 -7.57 -27.53
C ASN A 444 19.39 -6.06 -27.73
N ASP A 445 19.97 -5.49 -28.79
CA ASP A 445 19.78 -4.08 -29.12
C ASP A 445 18.30 -3.74 -29.28
N LEU A 446 17.89 -2.55 -28.83
CA LEU A 446 16.63 -1.94 -29.24
C LEU A 446 16.84 -1.33 -30.62
N SER A 447 16.62 -2.15 -31.64
CA SER A 447 17.03 -1.85 -33.03
C SER A 447 15.88 -1.35 -33.90
N THR A 448 14.64 -1.37 -33.42
CA THR A 448 13.48 -0.93 -34.18
C THR A 448 12.75 0.18 -33.41
N LEU A 449 12.84 1.41 -33.92
CA LEU A 449 12.03 2.53 -33.46
C LEU A 449 10.75 2.61 -34.30
N VAL A 450 9.61 2.53 -33.62
CA VAL A 450 8.28 2.63 -34.24
C VAL A 450 7.61 3.92 -33.78
N THR A 451 7.15 4.73 -34.73
CA THR A 451 6.30 5.90 -34.43
C THR A 451 4.86 5.60 -34.81
N VAL A 452 3.93 5.80 -33.88
CA VAL A 452 2.49 5.66 -34.17
C VAL A 452 2.07 6.67 -35.24
N PRO A 453 1.35 6.27 -36.28
CA PRO A 453 0.93 7.18 -37.36
C PRO A 453 0.17 8.41 -36.84
N GLY A 454 0.60 9.60 -37.26
CA GLY A 454 0.03 10.87 -36.80
C GLY A 454 0.69 11.50 -35.57
N SER A 455 1.57 10.78 -34.92
CA SER A 455 2.31 11.33 -33.78
C SER A 455 3.34 12.37 -34.21
N PRO A 456 3.61 13.40 -33.38
CA PRO A 456 4.65 14.37 -33.69
C PRO A 456 6.04 13.71 -33.61
N ASN A 457 7.03 14.31 -34.26
CA ASN A 457 8.41 13.83 -34.22
C ASN A 457 9.04 13.98 -32.81
N THR A 458 8.42 14.75 -31.93
CA THR A 458 8.79 14.93 -30.51
C THR A 458 8.13 13.92 -29.59
N ALA A 459 7.34 12.98 -30.11
CA ALA A 459 6.68 11.94 -29.32
C ALA A 459 7.65 11.01 -28.57
N LEU A 460 8.92 11.04 -28.93
CA LEU A 460 10.02 10.43 -28.17
C LEU A 460 11.24 11.33 -28.27
N THR A 461 11.77 11.76 -27.13
CA THR A 461 12.91 12.67 -27.07
C THR A 461 13.99 12.17 -26.10
N TRP A 462 15.22 12.61 -26.34
CA TRP A 462 16.31 12.47 -25.41
C TRP A 462 16.13 13.41 -24.22
N SER A 463 16.48 12.94 -23.01
CA SER A 463 16.41 13.75 -21.80
C SER A 463 17.69 13.62 -20.98
N THR A 464 18.11 14.71 -20.37
CA THR A 464 19.16 14.73 -19.35
C THR A 464 18.62 14.61 -17.92
N ASP A 465 17.29 14.61 -17.77
CA ASP A 465 16.65 14.31 -16.50
C ASP A 465 16.83 12.82 -16.16
N HIS A 466 17.24 12.51 -14.95
CA HIS A 466 17.55 11.15 -14.50
C HIS A 466 17.51 11.03 -12.98
N ALA A 467 17.31 9.81 -12.48
CA ALA A 467 17.35 9.55 -11.05
C ALA A 467 18.78 9.79 -10.49
N PRO A 468 18.91 10.36 -9.28
CA PRO A 468 20.22 10.57 -8.65
C PRO A 468 21.04 9.29 -8.46
N THR A 469 20.38 8.15 -8.35
CA THR A 469 21.00 6.83 -8.17
C THR A 469 21.17 6.05 -9.48
N GLN A 470 20.63 6.57 -10.60
CA GLN A 470 20.71 5.91 -11.90
C GLN A 470 22.17 5.76 -12.34
N PRO A 471 22.59 4.59 -12.87
CA PRO A 471 23.96 4.39 -13.36
C PRO A 471 24.36 5.29 -14.51
N GLY A 472 23.43 5.57 -15.46
CA GLY A 472 23.58 6.57 -16.52
C GLY A 472 23.17 7.96 -16.05
N GLN A 473 23.36 8.96 -16.92
CA GLN A 473 22.94 10.35 -16.68
C GLN A 473 22.07 10.86 -17.83
N GLY A 474 21.21 9.99 -18.37
CA GLY A 474 20.26 10.32 -19.41
C GLY A 474 19.06 9.38 -19.37
N SER A 475 18.00 9.79 -20.01
CA SER A 475 16.74 9.05 -20.11
C SER A 475 16.09 9.29 -21.47
N LEU A 476 15.02 8.57 -21.74
CA LEU A 476 14.09 8.87 -22.83
C LEU A 476 12.79 9.42 -22.24
N TYR A 477 12.30 10.52 -22.78
CA TYR A 477 10.96 11.02 -22.51
C TYR A 477 10.01 10.55 -23.60
N PHE A 478 8.99 9.82 -23.22
CA PHE A 478 7.90 9.34 -24.05
C PHE A 478 6.69 10.26 -23.85
N ASP A 479 6.20 10.83 -24.94
CA ASP A 479 4.95 11.60 -24.99
C ASP A 479 3.86 10.73 -25.60
N GLY A 480 3.49 9.67 -24.87
CA GLY A 480 2.56 8.65 -25.31
C GLY A 480 1.15 8.83 -24.79
N GLY A 481 0.22 8.05 -25.30
CA GLY A 481 -1.16 8.02 -24.87
C GLY A 481 -1.99 7.00 -25.63
N GLN A 482 -3.24 6.84 -25.22
CA GLN A 482 -4.21 5.93 -25.86
C GLN A 482 -5.46 6.65 -26.40
N ASN A 483 -5.74 7.88 -26.00
CA ASN A 483 -6.94 8.64 -26.38
C ASN A 483 -6.61 10.10 -26.79
N PRO A 484 -6.13 10.35 -28.03
CA PRO A 484 -5.90 9.39 -29.11
C PRO A 484 -4.63 8.55 -28.91
N LEU A 485 -4.57 7.40 -29.56
CA LEU A 485 -3.33 6.61 -29.61
C LEU A 485 -2.24 7.44 -30.30
N GLN A 486 -1.16 7.73 -29.56
CA GLN A 486 0.00 8.47 -30.06
C GLN A 486 1.27 8.03 -29.34
N GLY A 487 2.42 8.35 -29.91
CA GLY A 487 3.72 8.12 -29.28
C GLY A 487 4.72 7.45 -30.23
N ALA A 488 5.87 7.12 -29.67
CA ALA A 488 6.87 6.29 -30.32
C ALA A 488 7.52 5.38 -29.28
N TYR A 489 7.95 4.20 -29.68
CA TYR A 489 8.50 3.17 -28.80
C TYR A 489 9.59 2.37 -29.50
N PHE A 490 10.42 1.69 -28.74
CA PHE A 490 11.43 0.78 -29.28
C PHE A 490 11.02 -0.68 -29.16
N THR A 491 11.52 -1.53 -30.07
CA THR A 491 11.51 -2.99 -29.87
C THR A 491 12.90 -3.58 -30.06
N THR A 492 13.15 -4.73 -29.45
CA THR A 492 14.29 -5.58 -29.79
C THR A 492 14.18 -6.04 -31.24
N GLY A 493 15.32 -6.33 -31.86
CA GLY A 493 15.35 -6.88 -33.21
C GLY A 493 14.64 -8.25 -33.28
N ALA A 494 14.08 -8.60 -34.45
CA ALA A 494 13.31 -9.85 -34.61
C ALA A 494 14.10 -11.13 -34.23
N ASN A 495 15.43 -11.10 -34.34
CA ASN A 495 16.30 -12.24 -34.01
C ASN A 495 17.06 -12.03 -32.68
N ALA A 496 16.66 -11.10 -31.84
CA ALA A 496 17.32 -10.87 -30.57
C ALA A 496 17.17 -12.12 -29.67
N PRO A 497 18.26 -12.61 -29.06
CA PRO A 497 18.22 -13.80 -28.19
C PRO A 497 17.19 -13.71 -27.07
N LEU A 498 16.98 -12.51 -26.53
CA LEU A 498 16.01 -12.24 -25.47
C LEU A 498 14.56 -12.61 -25.83
N ASN A 499 14.21 -12.58 -27.14
CA ASN A 499 12.86 -12.89 -27.62
C ASN A 499 12.47 -14.35 -27.34
N THR A 500 13.45 -15.26 -27.20
CA THR A 500 13.22 -16.69 -26.95
C THR A 500 13.60 -17.13 -25.55
N GLU A 501 14.14 -16.22 -24.72
CA GLU A 501 14.51 -16.55 -23.34
C GLU A 501 13.26 -16.84 -22.50
N THR A 502 13.29 -17.91 -21.73
CA THR A 502 12.15 -18.37 -20.91
C THR A 502 12.29 -18.09 -19.43
N PHE A 503 13.49 -17.73 -18.98
CA PHE A 503 13.76 -17.42 -17.57
C PHE A 503 13.33 -18.50 -16.57
N ALA A 504 13.39 -19.77 -16.99
CA ALA A 504 12.87 -20.89 -16.19
C ALA A 504 13.58 -21.07 -14.82
N SER A 505 14.80 -20.57 -14.68
CA SER A 505 15.58 -20.61 -13.43
C SER A 505 15.47 -19.33 -12.59
N GLY A 506 14.63 -18.38 -13.02
CA GLY A 506 14.46 -17.08 -12.39
C GLY A 506 15.01 -15.95 -13.22
N PHE A 507 14.69 -14.73 -12.80
CA PHE A 507 15.12 -13.51 -13.49
C PHE A 507 15.13 -12.31 -12.55
N THR A 508 15.76 -11.24 -13.02
CA THR A 508 15.62 -9.88 -12.46
C THR A 508 15.46 -8.90 -13.61
N ILE A 509 14.44 -8.06 -13.54
CA ILE A 509 14.19 -6.95 -14.48
C ILE A 509 14.15 -5.67 -13.67
N GLU A 510 14.95 -4.68 -14.06
CA GLU A 510 15.08 -3.40 -13.35
C GLU A 510 14.97 -2.23 -14.31
N THR A 511 14.39 -1.14 -13.86
CA THR A 511 14.31 0.12 -14.61
C THR A 511 14.14 1.32 -13.68
N TYR A 512 14.47 2.51 -14.20
CA TYR A 512 14.13 3.78 -13.57
C TYR A 512 13.02 4.45 -14.37
N VAL A 513 12.04 5.01 -13.65
CA VAL A 513 10.89 5.69 -14.26
C VAL A 513 10.56 6.97 -13.52
N LYS A 514 9.96 7.92 -14.25
CA LYS A 514 9.35 9.11 -13.69
C LYS A 514 8.06 9.40 -14.44
N ILE A 515 6.96 9.60 -13.72
CA ILE A 515 5.63 9.91 -14.25
C ILE A 515 5.46 11.42 -14.24
N PRO A 516 5.03 12.08 -15.34
CA PRO A 516 4.90 13.53 -15.38
C PRO A 516 3.63 14.03 -14.67
N LEU A 517 3.62 15.31 -14.31
CA LEU A 517 2.51 15.99 -13.63
C LEU A 517 1.21 16.09 -14.45
N ASP A 518 1.28 15.97 -15.78
CA ASP A 518 0.13 15.99 -16.68
C ASP A 518 -0.43 14.58 -16.99
N TRP A 519 0.07 13.56 -16.30
CA TRP A 519 -0.48 12.22 -16.40
C TRP A 519 -1.97 12.20 -16.03
N ASN A 520 -2.77 11.44 -16.76
CA ASN A 520 -4.18 11.26 -16.41
C ASN A 520 -4.67 9.85 -16.78
N SER A 521 -5.54 9.30 -15.94
CA SER A 521 -6.03 7.93 -16.04
C SER A 521 -6.78 7.65 -17.33
N ASN A 522 -7.48 8.63 -17.92
CA ASN A 522 -8.22 8.43 -19.18
C ASN A 522 -7.31 8.20 -20.39
N ASN A 523 -6.08 8.72 -20.34
CA ASN A 523 -5.15 8.66 -21.46
C ASN A 523 -3.94 7.75 -21.19
N ASN A 524 -3.56 7.52 -19.94
CA ASN A 524 -2.29 6.91 -19.58
C ASN A 524 -2.43 5.62 -18.73
N SER A 525 -3.65 5.21 -18.32
CA SER A 525 -3.83 3.95 -17.59
C SER A 525 -3.30 2.76 -18.39
N TRP A 526 -2.62 1.85 -17.70
CA TRP A 526 -2.04 0.60 -18.24
C TRP A 526 -0.84 0.80 -19.15
N MET A 527 -0.34 2.03 -19.32
CA MET A 527 0.88 2.29 -20.07
C MET A 527 2.03 1.43 -19.55
N ALA A 528 2.81 0.84 -20.45
CA ALA A 528 3.91 -0.04 -20.10
C ALA A 528 5.27 0.60 -20.37
N VAL A 529 6.15 0.52 -19.36
CA VAL A 529 7.59 0.82 -19.53
C VAL A 529 8.25 -0.24 -20.36
N LEU A 530 7.96 -1.51 -20.06
CA LEU A 530 8.52 -2.67 -20.73
C LEU A 530 7.43 -3.71 -20.92
N SER A 531 7.33 -4.30 -22.10
CA SER A 531 6.42 -5.41 -22.37
C SER A 531 7.10 -6.49 -23.21
N ARG A 532 6.69 -7.74 -22.98
CA ARG A 532 7.00 -8.85 -23.89
C ARG A 532 5.76 -9.17 -24.66
N TRP A 533 5.82 -9.07 -25.99
CA TRP A 533 4.65 -9.19 -26.81
C TRP A 533 4.15 -10.63 -26.96
N GLY A 534 2.85 -10.76 -27.14
CA GLY A 534 2.13 -11.92 -27.58
C GLY A 534 1.44 -11.64 -28.92
N GLU A 535 0.66 -12.60 -29.41
CA GLU A 535 -0.25 -12.39 -30.54
C GLU A 535 -1.69 -12.54 -30.04
N SER A 536 -2.64 -11.89 -30.73
CA SER A 536 -4.06 -12.04 -30.43
C SER A 536 -4.45 -13.52 -30.32
N GLY A 537 -5.11 -13.89 -29.26
CA GLY A 537 -5.48 -15.26 -28.94
C GLY A 537 -4.32 -16.16 -28.48
N GLN A 538 -3.13 -15.65 -28.23
CA GLN A 538 -1.94 -16.43 -27.86
C GLN A 538 -1.42 -16.14 -26.44
N ALA A 539 -1.53 -14.93 -25.92
CA ALA A 539 -1.03 -14.59 -24.60
C ALA A 539 -1.71 -15.44 -23.52
N GLY A 540 -3.04 -15.45 -23.50
CA GLY A 540 -3.85 -16.28 -22.59
C GLY A 540 -4.05 -17.74 -23.02
N LYS A 541 -3.25 -18.30 -23.95
CA LYS A 541 -3.47 -19.64 -24.52
C LYS A 541 -3.43 -20.79 -23.50
N HIS A 542 -2.86 -20.57 -22.35
CA HIS A 542 -2.69 -21.59 -21.33
C HIS A 542 -3.91 -21.75 -20.40
N GLY A 543 -4.94 -20.92 -20.49
CA GLY A 543 -6.04 -21.01 -19.57
C GLY A 543 -7.39 -20.54 -20.10
N GLN A 544 -8.43 -21.00 -19.41
CA GLN A 544 -9.76 -20.42 -19.50
C GLN A 544 -9.85 -19.27 -18.50
N ASN A 545 -10.68 -18.27 -18.77
CA ASN A 545 -10.87 -17.07 -17.95
C ASN A 545 -9.63 -16.17 -17.84
N THR A 546 -8.74 -16.22 -18.83
CA THR A 546 -7.64 -15.27 -19.00
C THR A 546 -7.90 -14.41 -20.22
N ASP A 547 -7.31 -13.21 -20.26
CA ASP A 547 -7.42 -12.34 -21.43
C ASP A 547 -6.42 -12.80 -22.50
N PRO A 548 -6.89 -13.36 -23.64
CA PRO A 548 -5.99 -13.87 -24.67
C PRO A 548 -5.30 -12.77 -25.47
N ASP A 549 -5.75 -11.54 -25.34
CA ASP A 549 -5.26 -10.39 -26.10
C ASP A 549 -4.20 -9.59 -25.34
N GLU A 550 -3.96 -9.89 -24.06
CA GLU A 550 -2.87 -9.28 -23.29
C GLU A 550 -1.48 -9.72 -23.74
N PRO A 551 -0.45 -8.87 -23.55
CA PRO A 551 0.94 -9.28 -23.74
C PRO A 551 1.35 -10.40 -22.81
N ILE A 552 2.42 -11.12 -23.17
CA ILE A 552 2.98 -12.22 -22.35
C ILE A 552 3.48 -11.70 -20.99
N ALA A 553 4.10 -10.53 -20.99
CA ALA A 553 4.52 -9.87 -19.76
C ALA A 553 4.48 -8.35 -19.92
N THR A 554 4.10 -7.65 -18.86
CA THR A 554 4.10 -6.19 -18.81
C THR A 554 4.63 -5.67 -17.50
N PHE A 555 5.49 -4.66 -17.59
CA PHE A 555 5.79 -3.75 -16.49
C PHE A 555 5.04 -2.44 -16.79
N SER A 556 3.90 -2.25 -16.15
CA SER A 556 2.92 -1.21 -16.49
C SER A 556 2.44 -0.45 -15.25
N PHE A 557 1.57 0.55 -15.46
CA PHE A 557 0.98 1.35 -14.40
C PHE A 557 -0.55 1.33 -14.51
N SER A 558 -1.24 1.16 -13.38
CA SER A 558 -2.71 1.24 -13.32
C SER A 558 -3.24 2.67 -13.54
N GLY A 559 -4.57 2.82 -13.52
CA GLY A 559 -5.23 4.12 -13.51
C GLY A 559 -4.89 5.00 -12.29
N ASP A 560 -4.37 4.42 -11.23
CA ASP A 560 -3.95 5.08 -10.00
C ASP A 560 -2.42 5.16 -9.87
N ARG A 561 -1.68 5.02 -10.98
CA ARG A 561 -0.21 5.04 -11.06
C ARG A 561 0.48 3.92 -10.24
N GLU A 562 -0.24 2.85 -9.93
CA GLU A 562 0.33 1.69 -9.25
C GLU A 562 1.22 0.91 -10.23
N PRO A 563 2.52 0.70 -9.96
CA PRO A 563 3.34 -0.16 -10.79
C PRO A 563 2.85 -1.60 -10.70
N GLN A 564 2.85 -2.28 -11.84
CA GLN A 564 2.37 -3.66 -11.96
C GLN A 564 3.33 -4.49 -12.78
N TRP A 565 3.55 -5.71 -12.36
CA TRP A 565 4.12 -6.76 -13.16
C TRP A 565 3.07 -7.84 -13.41
N ASN A 566 2.61 -7.95 -14.64
CA ASN A 566 1.71 -9.02 -15.06
C ASN A 566 2.47 -9.97 -15.99
N VAL A 567 2.39 -11.26 -15.77
CA VAL A 567 3.14 -12.26 -16.53
C VAL A 567 2.37 -13.56 -16.69
N TYR A 568 2.46 -14.17 -17.88
CA TYR A 568 2.04 -15.54 -18.14
C TYR A 568 3.22 -16.48 -17.90
N PRO A 569 3.27 -17.21 -16.76
CA PRO A 569 4.38 -18.08 -16.45
C PRO A 569 4.32 -19.41 -17.23
N LEU A 570 5.42 -20.16 -17.23
CA LEU A 570 5.49 -21.43 -17.95
C LEU A 570 4.64 -22.54 -17.33
N ASN A 571 4.43 -22.50 -16.03
CA ASN A 571 3.81 -23.59 -15.26
C ASN A 571 2.33 -23.35 -14.91
N LEU A 572 1.78 -22.16 -15.22
CA LEU A 572 0.40 -21.83 -14.92
C LEU A 572 -0.42 -21.64 -16.20
N THR A 573 -1.72 -21.82 -16.08
CA THR A 573 -2.69 -21.57 -17.15
C THR A 573 -3.39 -20.22 -17.04
N TYR A 574 -2.89 -19.36 -16.15
CA TYR A 574 -3.39 -17.99 -15.89
C TYR A 574 -2.20 -17.10 -15.53
N PRO A 575 -2.32 -15.79 -15.70
CA PRO A 575 -1.24 -14.86 -15.35
C PRO A 575 -1.10 -14.72 -13.83
N THR A 576 0.08 -14.29 -13.39
CA THR A 576 0.30 -13.76 -12.05
C THR A 576 0.57 -12.27 -12.11
N THR A 577 0.07 -11.52 -11.14
CA THR A 577 0.23 -10.07 -11.08
C THR A 577 0.77 -9.65 -9.72
N ASN A 578 1.85 -8.88 -9.76
CA ASN A 578 2.38 -8.16 -8.61
C ASN A 578 1.92 -6.71 -8.71
N TRP A 579 1.62 -6.09 -7.58
CA TRP A 579 1.15 -4.71 -7.50
C TRP A 579 1.95 -3.92 -6.48
N GLY A 580 2.24 -2.65 -6.84
CA GLY A 580 2.72 -1.65 -5.90
C GLY A 580 1.62 -0.68 -5.48
N GLN A 581 1.98 0.27 -4.67
CA GLN A 581 1.18 1.46 -4.34
C GLN A 581 1.24 2.47 -5.48
N GLY A 582 0.30 3.42 -5.52
CA GLY A 582 0.34 4.55 -6.45
C GLY A 582 1.61 5.38 -6.26
N LEU A 583 2.36 5.58 -7.34
CA LEU A 583 3.60 6.37 -7.27
C LEU A 583 3.33 7.85 -7.48
N PRO A 584 3.94 8.73 -6.67
CA PRO A 584 3.97 10.17 -6.89
C PRO A 584 4.51 10.55 -8.26
N GLU A 585 3.90 11.57 -8.86
CA GLU A 585 4.34 12.21 -10.09
C GLU A 585 5.62 13.03 -9.87
N ASP A 586 6.26 13.44 -10.96
CA ASP A 586 7.51 14.24 -11.00
C ASP A 586 8.64 13.74 -10.08
N THR A 587 8.62 12.44 -9.75
CA THR A 587 9.61 11.79 -8.91
C THR A 587 10.19 10.57 -9.62
N TRP A 588 11.51 10.42 -9.57
CA TRP A 588 12.20 9.25 -10.09
C TRP A 588 12.09 8.06 -9.14
N TRP A 589 11.79 6.90 -9.71
CA TRP A 589 11.65 5.64 -9.00
C TRP A 589 12.49 4.55 -9.63
N HIS A 590 13.22 3.79 -8.81
CA HIS A 590 13.79 2.52 -9.22
C HIS A 590 12.77 1.41 -8.99
N LEU A 591 12.46 0.67 -10.04
CA LEU A 591 11.56 -0.47 -10.01
C LEU A 591 12.33 -1.74 -10.36
N ALA A 592 12.02 -2.83 -9.66
CA ALA A 592 12.59 -4.14 -9.97
C ALA A 592 11.55 -5.24 -9.82
N VAL A 593 11.69 -6.29 -10.64
CA VAL A 593 10.95 -7.55 -10.49
C VAL A 593 11.95 -8.69 -10.41
N VAL A 594 11.87 -9.50 -9.37
CA VAL A 594 12.75 -10.64 -9.14
C VAL A 594 11.94 -11.92 -9.05
N SER A 595 12.25 -12.90 -9.88
CA SER A 595 11.73 -14.26 -9.76
C SER A 595 12.85 -15.22 -9.38
N ASP A 596 12.63 -16.04 -8.36
CA ASP A 596 13.55 -17.10 -7.93
C ASP A 596 13.32 -18.43 -8.67
N GLY A 597 12.49 -18.41 -9.72
CA GLY A 597 12.04 -19.61 -10.44
C GLY A 597 10.83 -20.29 -9.80
N ARG A 598 10.33 -19.78 -8.67
CA ARG A 598 9.14 -20.26 -7.97
C ARG A 598 8.18 -19.16 -7.57
N HIS A 599 8.71 -18.03 -7.12
CA HIS A 599 7.93 -16.87 -6.70
C HIS A 599 8.48 -15.62 -7.35
N THR A 600 7.60 -14.67 -7.61
CA THR A 600 7.97 -13.39 -8.19
C THR A 600 7.65 -12.29 -7.18
N VAL A 601 8.62 -11.42 -6.92
CA VAL A 601 8.51 -10.27 -6.00
C VAL A 601 8.85 -9.00 -6.77
N MET A 602 7.98 -8.02 -6.69
CA MET A 602 8.22 -6.67 -7.22
C MET A 602 8.75 -5.75 -6.13
N TYR A 603 9.64 -4.86 -6.51
CA TYR A 603 10.32 -3.92 -5.62
C TYR A 603 10.18 -2.50 -6.15
N VAL A 604 10.00 -1.54 -5.24
CA VAL A 604 10.13 -0.11 -5.46
C VAL A 604 11.26 0.38 -4.54
N GLU A 605 12.27 1.05 -5.10
CA GLU A 605 13.43 1.54 -4.34
C GLU A 605 14.11 0.47 -3.45
N GLY A 606 14.17 -0.77 -3.95
CA GLY A 606 14.80 -1.89 -3.24
C GLY A 606 13.97 -2.50 -2.10
N CYS A 607 12.73 -2.04 -1.88
CA CYS A 607 11.81 -2.65 -0.93
C CYS A 607 10.67 -3.38 -1.65
N PRO A 608 10.29 -4.59 -1.21
CA PRO A 608 9.20 -5.32 -1.83
C PRO A 608 7.90 -4.51 -1.75
N THR A 609 7.08 -4.62 -2.79
CA THR A 609 5.73 -4.04 -2.80
C THR A 609 4.78 -4.87 -1.95
N VAL A 610 3.61 -4.33 -1.64
CA VAL A 610 2.66 -4.99 -0.73
C VAL A 610 2.01 -6.23 -1.35
N ASP A 611 1.64 -6.17 -2.62
CA ASP A 611 0.88 -7.22 -3.28
C ASP A 611 1.78 -8.09 -4.17
N ASN A 612 2.41 -9.08 -3.54
CA ASN A 612 3.19 -10.10 -4.23
C ASN A 612 2.53 -11.46 -4.04
N PRO A 613 2.26 -12.25 -5.10
CA PRO A 613 1.62 -13.56 -4.99
C PRO A 613 2.58 -14.63 -4.44
N THR A 614 3.05 -14.47 -3.21
CA THR A 614 4.08 -15.31 -2.58
C THR A 614 3.61 -16.74 -2.27
N LEU A 615 2.31 -16.99 -2.25
CA LEU A 615 1.73 -18.34 -2.07
C LEU A 615 1.51 -19.07 -3.40
N ILE A 616 1.68 -18.38 -4.53
CA ILE A 616 1.50 -18.96 -5.87
C ILE A 616 2.87 -19.20 -6.49
N GLN A 617 3.14 -20.46 -6.84
CA GLN A 617 4.38 -20.78 -7.58
C GLN A 617 4.24 -20.36 -9.04
N SER A 618 5.16 -19.54 -9.51
CA SER A 618 5.22 -18.97 -10.84
C SER A 618 6.63 -19.16 -11.42
N THR A 619 6.74 -19.97 -12.48
CA THR A 619 8.03 -20.35 -13.09
C THR A 619 8.21 -19.66 -14.44
N GLY A 620 9.22 -18.84 -14.59
CA GLY A 620 9.67 -18.26 -15.85
C GLY A 620 8.61 -17.41 -16.56
N ILE A 621 8.84 -17.15 -17.83
CA ILE A 621 7.99 -16.32 -18.69
C ILE A 621 7.70 -17.09 -19.98
N THR A 622 6.42 -17.27 -20.32
CA THR A 622 6.00 -17.80 -21.64
C THR A 622 6.61 -16.96 -22.77
N GLN A 623 6.90 -17.56 -23.92
CA GLN A 623 7.45 -16.88 -25.08
C GLN A 623 6.83 -17.36 -26.39
N LEU A 624 6.75 -16.48 -27.37
CA LEU A 624 6.28 -16.74 -28.74
C LEU A 624 7.34 -16.31 -29.78
N ALA A 625 8.58 -16.11 -29.37
CA ALA A 625 9.66 -15.53 -30.16
C ALA A 625 9.35 -14.13 -30.70
N LEU A 626 8.47 -13.39 -30.03
CA LEU A 626 8.12 -12.02 -30.34
C LEU A 626 9.01 -11.04 -29.57
N PRO A 627 9.15 -9.79 -30.04
CA PRO A 627 10.06 -8.83 -29.43
C PRO A 627 9.62 -8.37 -28.05
N TRP A 628 10.59 -7.85 -27.29
CA TRP A 628 10.34 -6.97 -26.16
C TRP A 628 10.21 -5.54 -26.67
N ALA A 629 9.29 -4.77 -26.08
CA ALA A 629 9.08 -3.38 -26.37
C ALA A 629 9.37 -2.50 -25.15
N LEU A 630 10.11 -1.42 -25.36
CA LEU A 630 10.33 -0.35 -24.41
C LEU A 630 9.37 0.80 -24.73
N GLY A 631 8.49 1.12 -23.81
CA GLY A 631 7.50 2.20 -23.93
C GLY A 631 6.27 1.86 -24.75
N GLY A 632 6.08 0.60 -25.16
CA GLY A 632 4.93 0.17 -25.95
C GLY A 632 4.15 -0.95 -25.27
N TYR A 633 2.83 -0.81 -25.20
CA TYR A 633 1.89 -1.81 -24.71
C TYR A 633 1.09 -2.40 -25.88
N GLU A 634 1.20 -3.70 -26.08
CA GLU A 634 0.43 -4.43 -27.07
C GLU A 634 -0.84 -4.99 -26.45
N TYR A 635 -1.94 -4.95 -27.20
CA TYR A 635 -3.19 -5.61 -26.85
C TYR A 635 -3.86 -6.09 -28.15
N GLY A 636 -4.26 -7.36 -28.19
CA GLY A 636 -4.88 -7.94 -29.37
C GLY A 636 -3.96 -8.06 -30.60
N GLY A 637 -2.65 -8.14 -30.40
CA GLY A 637 -1.66 -8.23 -31.47
C GLY A 637 -1.34 -6.89 -32.14
N ALA A 638 -1.75 -5.78 -31.55
CA ALA A 638 -1.49 -4.42 -32.03
C ALA A 638 -1.10 -3.50 -30.86
N ILE A 639 -0.37 -2.41 -31.19
CA ILE A 639 -0.09 -1.41 -30.15
C ILE A 639 -1.40 -0.77 -29.70
N ASN A 640 -1.64 -0.73 -28.41
CA ASN A 640 -2.84 -0.16 -27.80
C ASN A 640 -2.55 1.19 -27.14
N GLN A 641 -1.38 1.35 -26.55
CA GLN A 641 -0.95 2.59 -25.93
C GLN A 641 0.57 2.68 -25.87
N VAL A 642 1.08 3.90 -25.71
CA VAL A 642 2.50 4.21 -25.56
C VAL A 642 2.69 4.86 -24.18
N PHE A 643 3.82 4.58 -23.56
CA PHE A 643 4.19 5.14 -22.26
C PHE A 643 4.20 6.67 -22.28
N HIS A 644 3.84 7.29 -21.17
CA HIS A 644 3.91 8.74 -20.94
C HIS A 644 4.78 9.00 -19.71
N GLY A 645 5.96 9.57 -19.91
CA GLY A 645 6.93 9.84 -18.87
C GLY A 645 8.37 9.53 -19.26
N TRP A 646 9.26 9.55 -18.29
CA TRP A 646 10.68 9.28 -18.50
C TRP A 646 11.01 7.84 -18.13
N VAL A 647 11.87 7.22 -18.95
CA VAL A 647 12.46 5.91 -18.70
C VAL A 647 13.98 6.06 -18.68
N GLY A 648 14.58 5.67 -17.55
CA GLY A 648 16.02 5.57 -17.38
C GLY A 648 16.57 4.19 -17.69
N ASP A 649 17.77 3.89 -17.20
CA ASP A 649 18.47 2.63 -17.46
C ASP A 649 17.58 1.41 -17.23
N VAL A 650 17.68 0.40 -18.11
CA VAL A 650 16.96 -0.88 -18.01
C VAL A 650 17.95 -2.02 -18.01
N ARG A 651 17.85 -2.96 -17.05
CA ARG A 651 18.67 -4.16 -16.96
C ARG A 651 17.82 -5.42 -16.84
N ILE A 652 18.14 -6.45 -17.62
CA ILE A 652 17.49 -7.77 -17.57
C ILE A 652 18.55 -8.83 -17.29
N VAL A 653 18.35 -9.62 -16.23
CA VAL A 653 19.28 -10.66 -15.76
C VAL A 653 18.53 -11.99 -15.68
N ASN A 654 19.15 -13.10 -16.09
CA ASN A 654 18.54 -14.43 -16.08
C ASN A 654 18.70 -15.22 -14.76
N ARG A 655 18.82 -14.52 -13.67
CA ARG A 655 18.84 -15.07 -12.31
C ARG A 655 18.18 -14.10 -11.31
N PRO A 656 17.73 -14.59 -10.15
CA PRO A 656 17.35 -13.69 -9.07
C PRO A 656 18.59 -12.94 -8.55
N LEU A 657 18.44 -11.63 -8.35
CA LEU A 657 19.43 -10.80 -7.69
C LEU A 657 19.00 -10.54 -6.24
N PRO A 658 19.94 -10.55 -5.28
CA PRO A 658 19.71 -9.93 -3.99
C PRO A 658 19.62 -8.40 -4.18
N VAL A 659 18.90 -7.73 -3.32
CA VAL A 659 18.67 -6.27 -3.40
C VAL A 659 20.00 -5.49 -3.45
N SER A 660 21.05 -5.99 -2.78
CA SER A 660 22.40 -5.39 -2.79
C SER A 660 23.09 -5.40 -4.17
N GLU A 661 22.60 -6.20 -5.12
CA GLU A 661 23.08 -6.24 -6.51
C GLU A 661 22.19 -5.42 -7.48
N PHE A 662 21.15 -4.74 -6.98
CA PHE A 662 20.34 -3.86 -7.82
C PHE A 662 21.15 -2.65 -8.30
N MET A 663 20.78 -2.12 -9.49
CA MET A 663 21.42 -0.91 -10.05
C MET A 663 21.36 0.27 -9.08
N LEU A 664 20.42 0.28 -8.17
CA LEU A 664 20.24 1.27 -7.12
C LEU A 664 21.44 1.35 -6.15
N TYR A 665 22.12 0.23 -5.88
CA TYR A 665 23.17 0.09 -4.87
C TYR A 665 24.57 -0.20 -5.42
N GLN A 666 24.74 -0.29 -6.74
CA GLN A 666 26.02 -0.61 -7.39
C GLN A 666 26.85 0.61 -7.80
#